data_6d0ae36a525858e71a95b0c2c80c4843
#
_entry.id   6d0ae36a525858e71a95b0c2c80c4843
#
_cell.length_a   1.000
_cell.length_b   1.000
_cell.length_c   1.000
_cell.angle_alpha   90.00
_cell.angle_beta   90.00
_cell.angle_gamma   90.00
#
_symmetry.space_group_name_H-M   'P 1'
#
loop_
_entity.id
_entity.type
_entity.pdbx_description
1 polymer ?
#
loop_
_entity_poly.entity_id
_entity_poly.type
_entity_poly.pdbx_seq_one_letter_code
_entity_poly.pdbx_strand_id
1 'polypeptide(L)'
;MKKSLLAFFTLVFVMVLLSIWAMVRFTNTYNMLTKYTQLAAWSLAQLEVETLNFTHRLETYLLNGSRENHQAMSLNYDILWNRFDLFLTSKETQELRQQHDAQAIIQEVFTQLKRYELAVSRGDQPVLQELLQLLEPYNAQIRNLAIVNFTGESANSNIRMINENKQQLLYFFAAILLMLILLSYMTYRSADYQQFLAWHDPLTRLKNRNFIVKKLKKRXXXXXXXXXXXXQEPIALILFDLNRFKELNDTMGYAFGDQLLINIAELLTQRCRSFAYQCARIGADEFAVLLHPCTGNADFFIRNLWNDLTKLVQENDPTKRLSVAMGVVTCQTQDFTESSSKLRASSLLNNADLALNIAKKAPEGQVVYYTRDIESAYNKKRILAEQLQQLLLDPNQSSLYLSYQPILSRDPDRLGCEALIRWQHSEFGYINPQYLIEIAEEYGLGKKLGAWIMQQVYLALQNDWKPHNRRLDVSINLSNSLFDETLPTLVTTIFGHHENFLNAIILELTETMTIDDFPQSLAIIESLEKMKVRFALDDFGTGWSSLYQLNHLKFSKLKIDKSFVDNMNQNQQQAIFIASIVNLSHQLGMQVVAEGIEQLAQLEQLKQLGVDEFQGYYFSRPITKTEFATFCDHYFSSENTSLSTQINE
;
A
#
# COMPACT_ATOMS: atom_id res chain seq x y z
N MET A 1 -23.95 -21.66 -14.84
CA MET A 1 -24.91 -21.79 -13.74
C MET A 1 -25.75 -23.05 -13.85
N LYS A 2 -26.63 -23.27 -14.87
CA LYS A 2 -27.48 -24.47 -15.01
C LYS A 2 -26.66 -25.78 -14.98
N LYS A 3 -25.51 -25.85 -15.68
CA LYS A 3 -24.65 -27.05 -15.73
C LYS A 3 -24.02 -27.38 -14.38
N SER A 4 -23.59 -26.38 -13.60
CA SER A 4 -23.00 -26.57 -12.26
C SER A 4 -24.06 -26.99 -11.24
N LEU A 5 -25.28 -26.45 -11.36
CA LEU A 5 -26.41 -26.82 -10.53
C LEU A 5 -26.83 -28.27 -10.80
N LEU A 6 -26.92 -28.67 -12.06
CA LEU A 6 -27.23 -30.03 -12.47
C LEU A 6 -26.16 -31.02 -11.94
N ALA A 7 -24.87 -30.67 -12.13
CA ALA A 7 -23.76 -31.48 -11.61
C ALA A 7 -23.82 -31.63 -10.09
N PHE A 8 -24.19 -30.56 -9.37
CA PHE A 8 -24.35 -30.56 -7.92
C PHE A 8 -25.50 -31.52 -7.51
N PHE A 9 -26.68 -31.42 -8.13
CA PHE A 9 -27.82 -32.28 -7.83
C PHE A 9 -27.54 -33.74 -8.19
N THR A 10 -26.82 -33.99 -9.30
CA THR A 10 -26.39 -35.37 -9.61
C THR A 10 -25.42 -35.91 -8.56
N LEU A 11 -24.47 -35.09 -8.09
CA LEU A 11 -23.52 -35.50 -7.04
C LEU A 11 -24.27 -35.82 -5.73
N VAL A 12 -25.19 -34.96 -5.30
CA VAL A 12 -26.01 -35.19 -4.09
C VAL A 12 -26.84 -36.46 -4.24
N PHE A 13 -27.47 -36.62 -5.39
CA PHE A 13 -28.28 -37.83 -5.68
C PHE A 13 -27.42 -39.09 -5.62
N VAL A 14 -26.23 -39.10 -6.24
CA VAL A 14 -25.29 -40.23 -6.20
C VAL A 14 -24.85 -40.51 -4.75
N MET A 15 -24.55 -39.45 -3.96
CA MET A 15 -24.17 -39.61 -2.56
C MET A 15 -25.32 -40.21 -1.71
N VAL A 16 -26.55 -39.80 -1.96
CA VAL A 16 -27.73 -40.36 -1.29
C VAL A 16 -27.88 -41.84 -1.66
N LEU A 17 -27.77 -42.20 -2.95
CA LEU A 17 -27.82 -43.60 -3.41
C LEU A 17 -26.70 -44.43 -2.79
N LEU A 18 -25.47 -43.90 -2.74
CA LEU A 18 -24.32 -44.56 -2.11
C LEU A 18 -24.55 -44.75 -0.60
N SER A 19 -25.15 -43.79 0.08
CA SER A 19 -25.48 -43.87 1.50
C SER A 19 -26.55 -44.93 1.75
N ILE A 20 -27.58 -44.99 0.92
CA ILE A 20 -28.62 -46.04 0.98
C ILE A 20 -28.00 -47.40 0.71
N TRP A 21 -27.18 -47.54 -0.34
CA TRP A 21 -26.48 -48.77 -0.68
C TRP A 21 -25.55 -49.21 0.47
N ALA A 22 -24.78 -48.30 1.05
CA ALA A 22 -23.90 -48.59 2.19
C ALA A 22 -24.71 -49.02 3.42
N MET A 23 -25.85 -48.37 3.66
CA MET A 23 -26.75 -48.69 4.75
C MET A 23 -27.33 -50.11 4.59
N VAL A 24 -27.81 -50.48 3.40
CA VAL A 24 -28.32 -51.79 3.08
C VAL A 24 -27.23 -52.88 3.25
N ARG A 25 -26.05 -52.60 2.69
CA ARG A 25 -24.90 -53.49 2.77
C ARG A 25 -24.43 -53.67 4.22
N PHE A 26 -24.39 -52.57 4.99
CA PHE A 26 -24.05 -52.61 6.41
C PHE A 26 -25.09 -53.39 7.21
N THR A 27 -26.39 -53.19 6.95
CA THR A 27 -27.47 -53.92 7.62
C THR A 27 -27.35 -55.41 7.33
N ASN A 28 -27.04 -55.79 6.10
CA ASN A 28 -26.84 -57.20 5.72
C ASN A 28 -25.60 -57.79 6.41
N THR A 29 -24.50 -57.05 6.45
CA THR A 29 -23.26 -57.45 7.15
C THR A 29 -23.50 -57.54 8.66
N TYR A 30 -24.21 -56.56 9.23
CA TYR A 30 -24.60 -56.59 10.65
C TYR A 30 -25.46 -57.76 10.98
N ASN A 31 -26.47 -58.07 10.16
CA ASN A 31 -27.31 -59.22 10.33
C ASN A 31 -26.52 -60.54 10.21
N MET A 32 -25.52 -60.60 9.35
CA MET A 32 -24.60 -61.77 9.24
C MET A 32 -23.72 -61.86 10.50
N LEU A 33 -23.18 -60.72 10.98
CA LEU A 33 -22.35 -60.67 12.19
C LEU A 33 -23.13 -61.00 13.44
N THR A 34 -24.38 -60.54 13.55
CA THR A 34 -25.22 -60.87 14.73
C THR A 34 -25.50 -62.36 14.90
N LYS A 35 -25.34 -63.19 13.86
CA LYS A 35 -25.44 -64.61 13.97
C LYS A 35 -24.21 -65.29 14.62
N TYR A 36 -23.04 -64.64 14.55
CA TYR A 36 -21.77 -65.30 14.84
C TYR A 36 -20.85 -64.52 15.80
N THR A 37 -21.20 -63.29 16.21
CA THR A 37 -20.27 -62.44 16.94
C THR A 37 -20.86 -61.70 18.12
N GLN A 38 -19.99 -61.33 19.05
CA GLN A 38 -20.29 -60.55 20.23
C GLN A 38 -20.26 -59.08 19.93
N LEU A 39 -20.89 -58.20 20.75
CA LEU A 39 -20.88 -56.77 20.68
C LEU A 39 -19.44 -56.22 20.67
N ALA A 40 -18.58 -56.86 21.46
CA ALA A 40 -17.16 -56.48 21.55
C ALA A 40 -16.43 -56.63 20.20
N ALA A 41 -16.68 -57.75 19.48
CA ALA A 41 -16.09 -57.98 18.16
C ALA A 41 -16.55 -56.93 17.14
N TRP A 42 -17.81 -56.50 17.25
CA TRP A 42 -18.33 -55.39 16.42
C TRP A 42 -17.60 -54.06 16.71
N SER A 43 -17.28 -53.78 18.01
CA SER A 43 -16.53 -52.60 18.40
C SER A 43 -15.12 -52.55 17.78
N LEU A 44 -14.48 -53.72 17.65
CA LEU A 44 -13.18 -53.87 17.01
C LEU A 44 -13.28 -53.64 15.48
N ALA A 45 -14.35 -54.12 14.84
CA ALA A 45 -14.62 -53.86 13.42
C ALA A 45 -14.85 -52.35 13.15
N GLN A 46 -15.55 -51.67 14.04
CA GLN A 46 -15.74 -50.20 13.97
C GLN A 46 -14.41 -49.47 14.07
N LEU A 47 -13.53 -49.91 14.96
CA LEU A 47 -12.19 -49.30 15.10
C LEU A 47 -11.38 -49.46 13.81
N GLU A 48 -11.46 -50.63 13.16
CA GLU A 48 -10.83 -50.90 11.85
C GLU A 48 -11.34 -49.91 10.78
N VAL A 49 -12.65 -49.75 10.66
CA VAL A 49 -13.29 -48.84 9.68
C VAL A 49 -12.82 -47.40 9.89
N GLU A 50 -12.81 -46.89 11.13
CA GLU A 50 -12.42 -45.51 11.41
C GLU A 50 -10.90 -45.27 11.16
N THR A 51 -10.08 -46.28 11.44
CA THR A 51 -8.66 -46.23 11.15
C THR A 51 -8.42 -46.11 9.64
N LEU A 52 -9.14 -46.88 8.82
CA LEU A 52 -9.06 -46.83 7.36
C LEU A 52 -9.58 -45.48 6.83
N ASN A 53 -10.68 -44.98 7.38
CA ASN A 53 -11.24 -43.69 7.01
C ASN A 53 -10.23 -42.52 7.26
N PHE A 54 -9.62 -42.51 8.43
CA PHE A 54 -8.61 -41.54 8.76
C PHE A 54 -7.39 -41.64 7.80
N THR A 55 -6.93 -42.90 7.56
CA THR A 55 -5.82 -43.15 6.64
C THR A 55 -6.14 -42.57 5.25
N HIS A 56 -7.33 -42.82 4.73
CA HIS A 56 -7.78 -42.30 3.43
C HIS A 56 -7.87 -40.76 3.40
N ARG A 57 -8.40 -40.14 4.47
CA ARG A 57 -8.45 -38.68 4.55
C ARG A 57 -7.05 -38.06 4.65
N LEU A 58 -6.15 -38.72 5.34
CA LEU A 58 -4.74 -38.35 5.44
C LEU A 58 -4.06 -38.41 4.08
N GLU A 59 -4.25 -39.49 3.33
CA GLU A 59 -3.78 -39.63 1.93
C GLU A 59 -4.31 -38.50 1.05
N THR A 60 -5.62 -38.26 1.13
CA THR A 60 -6.27 -37.19 0.34
C THR A 60 -5.68 -35.84 0.66
N TYR A 61 -5.43 -35.54 1.93
CA TYR A 61 -4.79 -34.29 2.34
C TYR A 61 -3.33 -34.19 1.84
N LEU A 62 -2.60 -35.27 1.94
CA LEU A 62 -1.19 -35.29 1.48
C LEU A 62 -1.08 -35.13 -0.04
N LEU A 63 -2.06 -35.63 -0.79
CA LEU A 63 -2.13 -35.46 -2.25
C LEU A 63 -2.57 -34.02 -2.66
N ASN A 64 -3.46 -33.41 -1.89
CA ASN A 64 -4.03 -32.09 -2.20
C ASN A 64 -4.25 -31.33 -0.89
N GLY A 65 -3.28 -30.52 -0.50
CA GLY A 65 -3.18 -29.82 0.77
C GLY A 65 -4.18 -28.68 0.98
N SER A 66 -5.38 -28.79 0.45
CA SER A 66 -6.40 -27.74 0.60
C SER A 66 -6.87 -27.64 2.06
N ARG A 67 -7.36 -26.46 2.42
CA ARG A 67 -7.93 -26.19 3.75
C ARG A 67 -9.11 -27.11 4.06
N GLU A 68 -9.92 -27.42 3.05
CA GLU A 68 -11.07 -28.32 3.17
C GLU A 68 -10.63 -29.75 3.50
N ASN A 69 -9.61 -30.26 2.80
CA ASN A 69 -9.03 -31.57 3.05
C ASN A 69 -8.36 -31.63 4.43
N HIS A 70 -7.73 -30.57 4.87
CA HIS A 70 -7.15 -30.47 6.22
C HIS A 70 -8.25 -30.60 7.28
N GLN A 71 -9.35 -29.85 7.10
CA GLN A 71 -10.49 -29.93 8.04
C GLN A 71 -11.11 -31.32 8.09
N ALA A 72 -11.28 -31.95 6.92
CA ALA A 72 -11.82 -33.31 6.83
C ALA A 72 -10.90 -34.33 7.50
N MET A 73 -9.60 -34.22 7.29
CA MET A 73 -8.59 -35.07 7.91
C MET A 73 -8.61 -34.90 9.44
N SER A 74 -8.60 -33.65 9.91
CA SER A 74 -8.61 -33.29 11.33
C SER A 74 -9.85 -33.86 12.03
N LEU A 75 -11.01 -33.69 11.40
CA LEU A 75 -12.26 -34.26 11.91
C LEU A 75 -12.18 -35.81 12.04
N ASN A 76 -11.65 -36.49 11.04
CA ASN A 76 -11.49 -37.93 11.07
C ASN A 76 -10.45 -38.36 12.12
N TYR A 77 -9.42 -37.58 12.36
CA TYR A 77 -8.47 -37.81 13.45
C TYR A 77 -9.21 -37.80 14.81
N ASP A 78 -10.05 -36.77 15.03
CA ASP A 78 -10.80 -36.64 16.29
C ASP A 78 -11.76 -37.81 16.49
N ILE A 79 -12.44 -38.25 15.42
CA ILE A 79 -13.33 -39.43 15.45
C ILE A 79 -12.53 -40.67 15.82
N LEU A 80 -11.41 -40.91 15.13
CA LEU A 80 -10.55 -42.07 15.37
C LEU A 80 -9.98 -42.05 16.80
N TRP A 81 -9.53 -40.90 17.24
CA TRP A 81 -9.01 -40.67 18.59
C TRP A 81 -10.04 -41.10 19.63
N ASN A 82 -11.29 -40.66 19.48
CA ASN A 82 -12.39 -41.02 20.37
C ASN A 82 -12.70 -42.52 20.33
N ARG A 83 -12.58 -43.15 19.16
CA ARG A 83 -12.81 -44.59 19.03
C ARG A 83 -11.77 -45.43 19.79
N PHE A 84 -10.49 -45.05 19.68
CA PHE A 84 -9.42 -45.70 20.44
C PHE A 84 -9.65 -45.59 21.95
N ASP A 85 -9.96 -44.37 22.39
CA ASP A 85 -10.20 -44.11 23.81
C ASP A 85 -11.40 -44.93 24.32
N LEU A 86 -12.49 -44.91 23.58
CA LEU A 86 -13.70 -45.66 23.93
C LEU A 86 -13.42 -47.16 24.01
N PHE A 87 -12.69 -47.74 23.04
CA PHE A 87 -12.33 -49.14 23.04
C PHE A 87 -11.50 -49.50 24.28
N LEU A 88 -10.54 -48.67 24.64
CA LEU A 88 -9.62 -48.91 25.76
C LEU A 88 -10.26 -48.68 27.14
N THR A 89 -11.29 -47.84 27.22
CA THR A 89 -11.92 -47.46 28.51
C THR A 89 -13.28 -48.12 28.75
N SER A 90 -13.95 -48.53 27.69
CA SER A 90 -15.31 -49.08 27.80
C SER A 90 -15.33 -50.39 28.54
N LYS A 91 -16.36 -50.60 29.36
CA LYS A 91 -16.63 -51.87 30.07
C LYS A 91 -17.03 -52.97 29.07
N GLU A 92 -17.66 -52.58 27.97
CA GLU A 92 -18.18 -53.51 26.95
C GLU A 92 -17.05 -54.24 26.20
N THR A 93 -15.88 -53.62 26.08
CA THR A 93 -14.70 -54.21 25.41
C THR A 93 -13.73 -54.88 26.37
N GLN A 94 -14.05 -54.92 27.67
CA GLN A 94 -13.12 -55.39 28.71
C GLN A 94 -12.68 -56.85 28.48
N GLU A 95 -13.60 -57.72 28.13
CA GLU A 95 -13.29 -59.13 27.87
C GLU A 95 -12.43 -59.31 26.60
N LEU A 96 -12.75 -58.55 25.56
CA LEU A 96 -12.02 -58.57 24.30
C LEU A 96 -10.58 -58.05 24.48
N ARG A 97 -10.41 -57.02 25.28
CA ARG A 97 -9.07 -56.48 25.56
C ARG A 97 -8.12 -57.48 26.17
N GLN A 98 -8.65 -58.46 26.91
CA GLN A 98 -7.87 -59.50 27.57
C GLN A 98 -7.56 -60.69 26.66
N GLN A 99 -8.13 -60.73 25.44
CA GLN A 99 -7.95 -61.82 24.46
C GLN A 99 -6.96 -61.39 23.36
N HIS A 100 -6.12 -62.32 22.93
CA HIS A 100 -5.24 -62.17 21.75
C HIS A 100 -4.36 -60.93 21.78
N ASP A 101 -3.89 -60.48 22.96
CA ASP A 101 -3.08 -59.27 23.15
C ASP A 101 -3.75 -57.98 22.59
N ALA A 102 -5.07 -57.99 22.44
CA ALA A 102 -5.82 -56.89 21.84
C ALA A 102 -5.57 -55.56 22.57
N GLN A 103 -5.51 -55.58 23.93
CA GLN A 103 -5.21 -54.40 24.71
C GLN A 103 -3.83 -53.80 24.40
N ALA A 104 -2.81 -54.65 24.33
CA ALA A 104 -1.43 -54.20 24.08
C ALA A 104 -1.29 -53.57 22.67
N ILE A 105 -1.88 -54.25 21.65
CA ILE A 105 -1.83 -53.79 20.27
C ILE A 105 -2.57 -52.42 20.12
N ILE A 106 -3.80 -52.35 20.62
CA ILE A 106 -4.64 -51.14 20.50
C ILE A 106 -4.02 -49.95 21.29
N GLN A 107 -3.47 -50.22 22.48
CA GLN A 107 -2.80 -49.19 23.29
C GLN A 107 -1.54 -48.67 22.61
N GLU A 108 -0.78 -49.53 21.93
CA GLU A 108 0.41 -49.12 21.18
C GLU A 108 0.04 -48.20 20.02
N VAL A 109 -0.95 -48.62 19.19
CA VAL A 109 -1.42 -47.79 18.05
C VAL A 109 -1.90 -46.43 18.54
N PHE A 110 -2.70 -46.40 19.60
CA PHE A 110 -3.25 -45.17 20.17
C PHE A 110 -2.11 -44.23 20.70
N THR A 111 -1.10 -44.81 21.34
CA THR A 111 0.05 -44.05 21.85
C THR A 111 0.82 -43.39 20.70
N GLN A 112 1.00 -44.11 19.59
CA GLN A 112 1.63 -43.54 18.40
C GLN A 112 0.77 -42.43 17.79
N LEU A 113 -0.54 -42.69 17.61
CA LEU A 113 -1.46 -41.68 17.05
C LEU A 113 -1.44 -40.37 17.83
N LYS A 114 -1.39 -40.43 19.16
CA LYS A 114 -1.31 -39.24 20.05
C LYS A 114 -0.09 -38.37 19.78
N ARG A 115 1.05 -38.95 19.38
CA ARG A 115 2.28 -38.21 19.09
C ARG A 115 2.11 -37.27 17.89
N TYR A 116 1.18 -37.54 17.01
CA TYR A 116 0.97 -36.79 15.78
C TYR A 116 -0.17 -35.75 15.90
N GLU A 117 -0.80 -35.62 17.07
CA GLU A 117 -1.93 -34.70 17.31
C GLU A 117 -1.61 -33.26 16.85
N LEU A 118 -0.41 -32.78 17.23
CA LEU A 118 0.02 -31.42 16.88
C LEU A 118 0.25 -31.27 15.37
N ALA A 119 0.78 -32.32 14.73
CA ALA A 119 1.01 -32.33 13.27
C ALA A 119 -0.31 -32.34 12.49
N VAL A 120 -1.30 -33.11 12.97
CA VAL A 120 -2.64 -33.15 12.37
C VAL A 120 -3.31 -31.78 12.47
N SER A 121 -3.24 -31.13 13.65
CA SER A 121 -3.87 -29.81 13.87
C SER A 121 -3.21 -28.71 13.03
N ARG A 122 -1.90 -28.80 12.79
CA ARG A 122 -1.14 -27.84 12.00
C ARG A 122 -1.10 -28.13 10.50
N GLY A 123 -1.44 -29.37 10.12
CA GLY A 123 -1.34 -29.79 8.72
C GLY A 123 0.09 -29.98 8.23
N ASP A 124 1.00 -30.42 9.11
CA ASP A 124 2.45 -30.54 8.83
C ASP A 124 2.69 -31.76 7.92
N GLN A 125 2.70 -31.54 6.61
CA GLN A 125 2.74 -32.59 5.59
C GLN A 125 3.94 -33.57 5.75
N PRO A 126 5.18 -33.13 5.98
CA PRO A 126 6.29 -34.07 6.16
C PRO A 126 6.07 -35.04 7.33
N VAL A 127 5.60 -34.51 8.47
CA VAL A 127 5.33 -35.34 9.67
C VAL A 127 4.12 -36.22 9.44
N LEU A 128 3.10 -35.75 8.74
CA LEU A 128 1.90 -36.49 8.40
C LEU A 128 2.19 -37.62 7.40
N GLN A 129 3.20 -37.51 6.58
CA GLN A 129 3.66 -38.58 5.68
C GLN A 129 4.28 -39.75 6.47
N GLU A 130 5.01 -39.41 7.54
CA GLU A 130 5.52 -40.43 8.48
C GLU A 130 4.36 -41.16 9.17
N LEU A 131 3.32 -40.44 9.60
CA LEU A 131 2.13 -41.00 10.20
C LEU A 131 1.44 -41.99 9.24
N LEU A 132 1.31 -41.66 7.97
CA LEU A 132 0.69 -42.51 6.96
C LEU A 132 1.44 -43.84 6.85
N GLN A 133 2.78 -43.82 6.78
CA GLN A 133 3.60 -45.03 6.72
C GLN A 133 3.50 -45.86 8.01
N LEU A 134 3.39 -45.19 9.15
CA LEU A 134 3.25 -45.84 10.45
C LEU A 134 1.92 -46.55 10.59
N LEU A 135 0.83 -46.00 10.05
CA LEU A 135 -0.53 -46.57 10.19
C LEU A 135 -0.74 -47.87 9.37
N GLU A 136 -0.01 -48.06 8.26
CA GLU A 136 -0.20 -49.18 7.35
C GLU A 136 -0.07 -50.56 8.06
N PRO A 137 1.02 -50.87 8.80
CA PRO A 137 1.12 -52.13 9.51
C PRO A 137 0.09 -52.27 10.64
N TYR A 138 -0.27 -51.18 11.31
CA TYR A 138 -1.27 -51.23 12.38
C TYR A 138 -2.69 -51.51 11.85
N ASN A 139 -3.03 -51.03 10.67
CA ASN A 139 -4.28 -51.37 9.99
C ASN A 139 -4.41 -52.88 9.80
N ALA A 140 -3.33 -53.58 9.42
CA ALA A 140 -3.32 -55.04 9.25
C ALA A 140 -3.47 -55.73 10.59
N GLN A 141 -2.84 -55.28 11.66
CA GLN A 141 -2.97 -55.88 13.00
C GLN A 141 -4.39 -55.77 13.56
N ILE A 142 -5.02 -54.60 13.43
CA ILE A 142 -6.41 -54.35 13.88
C ILE A 142 -7.37 -55.24 13.09
N ARG A 143 -7.17 -55.41 11.78
CA ARG A 143 -7.95 -56.27 10.90
C ARG A 143 -7.87 -57.72 11.36
N ASN A 144 -6.68 -58.23 11.67
CA ASN A 144 -6.47 -59.63 12.12
C ASN A 144 -7.18 -59.90 13.46
N LEU A 145 -7.10 -58.94 14.40
CA LEU A 145 -7.84 -59.00 15.67
C LEU A 145 -9.36 -59.10 15.43
N ALA A 146 -9.89 -58.31 14.50
CA ALA A 146 -11.31 -58.34 14.15
C ALA A 146 -11.72 -59.71 13.58
N ILE A 147 -10.94 -60.25 12.63
CA ILE A 147 -11.22 -61.56 11.99
C ILE A 147 -11.27 -62.65 13.05
N VAL A 148 -10.25 -62.74 13.92
CA VAL A 148 -10.18 -63.82 14.95
C VAL A 148 -11.39 -63.74 15.87
N ASN A 149 -11.84 -62.56 16.25
CA ASN A 149 -12.98 -62.37 17.12
C ASN A 149 -14.33 -62.67 16.43
N PHE A 150 -14.43 -62.45 15.10
CA PHE A 150 -15.65 -62.80 14.35
C PHE A 150 -15.84 -64.27 14.14
N THR A 151 -14.77 -65.06 14.07
CA THR A 151 -14.83 -66.53 13.76
C THR A 151 -14.64 -67.41 14.96
N GLY A 152 -14.31 -66.85 16.16
CA GLY A 152 -14.05 -67.62 17.38
C GLY A 152 -15.29 -68.18 18.05
N GLU A 153 -15.09 -69.22 18.89
CA GLU A 153 -16.18 -69.97 19.64
C GLU A 153 -16.93 -69.02 20.59
N SER A 154 -16.34 -67.97 21.06
CA SER A 154 -16.97 -67.00 22.00
C SER A 154 -18.03 -66.11 21.30
N ALA A 155 -18.11 -66.11 19.96
CA ALA A 155 -19.05 -65.27 19.22
C ALA A 155 -20.55 -65.64 19.47
N ASN A 156 -20.83 -66.79 19.93
CA ASN A 156 -22.23 -67.28 20.11
C ASN A 156 -22.92 -66.82 21.39
N SER A 157 -22.18 -66.37 22.42
CA SER A 157 -22.76 -66.14 23.76
C SER A 157 -23.55 -64.83 23.92
N ASN A 158 -23.38 -63.86 23.01
CA ASN A 158 -23.97 -62.54 23.19
C ASN A 158 -24.86 -62.08 22.03
N ILE A 159 -25.40 -63.01 21.23
CA ILE A 159 -26.25 -62.64 20.06
C ILE A 159 -27.49 -61.84 20.49
N ARG A 160 -28.03 -62.06 21.71
CA ARG A 160 -29.15 -61.22 22.21
C ARG A 160 -28.82 -59.74 22.37
N MET A 161 -27.69 -59.46 22.98
CA MET A 161 -27.25 -58.02 23.16
C MET A 161 -27.04 -57.30 21.83
N ILE A 162 -26.53 -57.98 20.82
CA ILE A 162 -26.29 -57.42 19.47
C ILE A 162 -27.62 -57.03 18.81
N ASN A 163 -28.65 -57.92 18.95
CA ASN A 163 -29.97 -57.67 18.37
C ASN A 163 -30.68 -56.47 19.01
N GLU A 164 -30.49 -56.24 20.31
CA GLU A 164 -31.07 -55.07 21.02
C GLU A 164 -30.50 -53.72 20.53
N ASN A 165 -29.25 -53.71 20.12
CA ASN A 165 -28.59 -52.48 19.65
C ASN A 165 -28.82 -52.20 18.16
N LYS A 166 -29.48 -53.07 17.41
CA LYS A 166 -29.78 -52.92 15.98
C LYS A 166 -30.55 -51.63 15.68
N GLN A 167 -31.53 -51.28 16.51
CA GLN A 167 -32.31 -50.06 16.33
C GLN A 167 -31.48 -48.81 16.55
N GLN A 168 -30.56 -48.82 17.52
CA GLN A 168 -29.65 -47.67 17.75
C GLN A 168 -28.75 -47.40 16.54
N LEU A 169 -28.29 -48.49 15.90
CA LEU A 169 -27.49 -48.39 14.67
C LEU A 169 -28.28 -47.76 13.52
N LEU A 170 -29.55 -48.10 13.37
CA LEU A 170 -30.43 -47.51 12.36
C LEU A 170 -30.58 -45.99 12.58
N TYR A 171 -30.76 -45.58 13.84
CA TYR A 171 -30.83 -44.12 14.18
C TYR A 171 -29.50 -43.43 13.91
N PHE A 172 -28.37 -44.08 14.15
CA PHE A 172 -27.05 -43.55 13.87
C PHE A 172 -26.86 -43.28 12.36
N PHE A 173 -27.24 -44.25 11.49
CA PHE A 173 -27.17 -44.05 10.04
C PHE A 173 -28.12 -42.96 9.55
N ALA A 174 -29.32 -42.87 10.13
CA ALA A 174 -30.27 -41.81 9.82
C ALA A 174 -29.69 -40.44 10.20
N ALA A 175 -28.99 -40.33 11.34
CA ALA A 175 -28.33 -39.11 11.78
C ALA A 175 -27.18 -38.73 10.86
N ILE A 176 -26.37 -39.69 10.39
CA ILE A 176 -25.30 -39.47 9.40
C ILE A 176 -25.90 -38.95 8.10
N LEU A 177 -26.97 -39.56 7.62
CA LEU A 177 -27.62 -39.13 6.38
C LEU A 177 -28.13 -37.68 6.51
N LEU A 178 -28.79 -37.36 7.64
CA LEU A 178 -29.27 -36.01 7.94
C LEU A 178 -28.09 -35.00 7.97
N MET A 179 -26.99 -35.37 8.61
CA MET A 179 -25.78 -34.53 8.68
C MET A 179 -25.20 -34.30 7.29
N LEU A 180 -25.17 -35.31 6.41
CA LEU A 180 -24.68 -35.18 5.03
C LEU A 180 -25.58 -34.24 4.22
N ILE A 181 -26.90 -34.31 4.39
CA ILE A 181 -27.86 -33.41 3.74
C ILE A 181 -27.63 -31.97 4.21
N LEU A 182 -27.46 -31.77 5.51
CA LEU A 182 -27.16 -30.45 6.11
C LEU A 182 -25.84 -29.88 5.59
N LEU A 183 -24.81 -30.70 5.54
CA LEU A 183 -23.50 -30.31 5.03
C LEU A 183 -23.59 -29.91 3.54
N SER A 184 -24.33 -30.71 2.75
CA SER A 184 -24.58 -30.42 1.33
C SER A 184 -25.30 -29.10 1.15
N TYR A 185 -26.29 -28.81 1.97
CA TYR A 185 -27.02 -27.54 1.96
C TYR A 185 -26.11 -26.36 2.33
N MET A 186 -25.26 -26.52 3.35
CA MET A 186 -24.30 -25.48 3.76
C MET A 186 -23.27 -25.19 2.67
N THR A 187 -22.74 -26.25 2.01
CA THR A 187 -21.77 -26.09 0.91
C THR A 187 -22.42 -25.40 -0.29
N TYR A 188 -23.66 -25.71 -0.60
CA TYR A 188 -24.43 -25.06 -1.66
C TYR A 188 -24.58 -23.54 -1.37
N ARG A 189 -25.02 -23.18 -0.15
CA ARG A 189 -25.15 -21.76 0.23
C ARG A 189 -23.80 -21.03 0.21
N SER A 190 -22.75 -21.69 0.67
CA SER A 190 -21.39 -21.14 0.64
C SER A 190 -20.93 -20.87 -0.79
N ALA A 191 -21.17 -21.80 -1.71
CA ALA A 191 -20.82 -21.67 -3.12
C ALA A 191 -21.55 -20.50 -3.79
N ASP A 192 -22.83 -20.32 -3.50
CA ASP A 192 -23.64 -19.22 -4.02
C ASP A 192 -23.09 -17.86 -3.53
N TYR A 193 -22.75 -17.76 -2.25
CA TYR A 193 -22.14 -16.57 -1.65
C TYR A 193 -20.75 -16.29 -2.25
N GLN A 194 -19.93 -17.33 -2.44
CA GLN A 194 -18.62 -17.19 -3.09
C GLN A 194 -18.77 -16.70 -4.55
N GLN A 195 -19.79 -17.17 -5.25
CA GLN A 195 -20.08 -16.71 -6.62
C GLN A 195 -20.51 -15.25 -6.64
N PHE A 196 -21.28 -14.81 -5.63
CA PHE A 196 -21.64 -13.40 -5.47
C PHE A 196 -20.36 -12.56 -5.25
N LEU A 197 -19.49 -12.94 -4.31
CA LEU A 197 -18.24 -12.24 -4.00
C LEU A 197 -17.27 -12.20 -5.19
N ALA A 198 -17.31 -13.23 -6.05
CA ALA A 198 -16.46 -13.27 -7.24
C ALA A 198 -16.73 -12.07 -8.18
N TRP A 199 -17.96 -11.53 -8.18
CA TRP A 199 -18.38 -10.50 -9.14
C TRP A 199 -18.94 -9.21 -8.51
N HIS A 200 -19.13 -9.16 -7.18
CA HIS A 200 -19.75 -8.02 -6.48
C HIS A 200 -18.94 -7.64 -5.26
N ASP A 201 -19.04 -6.37 -4.90
CA ASP A 201 -18.53 -5.83 -3.64
C ASP A 201 -19.55 -6.11 -2.52
N PRO A 202 -19.15 -6.66 -1.38
CA PRO A 202 -20.09 -7.04 -0.33
C PRO A 202 -20.75 -5.86 0.38
N LEU A 203 -20.08 -4.70 0.47
CA LEU A 203 -20.61 -3.51 1.15
C LEU A 203 -21.64 -2.79 0.27
N THR A 204 -21.25 -2.44 -0.94
CA THR A 204 -22.06 -1.60 -1.83
C THR A 204 -22.97 -2.40 -2.76
N ARG A 205 -22.70 -3.71 -2.90
CA ARG A 205 -23.37 -4.62 -3.84
C ARG A 205 -23.16 -4.28 -5.31
N LEU A 206 -22.39 -3.23 -5.62
CA LEU A 206 -21.94 -2.96 -6.98
C LEU A 206 -21.11 -4.11 -7.52
N LYS A 207 -20.88 -4.14 -8.82
CA LYS A 207 -19.89 -5.05 -9.40
C LYS A 207 -18.52 -4.74 -8.78
N ASN A 208 -17.61 -5.72 -8.81
CA ASN A 208 -16.25 -5.54 -8.30
C ASN A 208 -15.24 -5.37 -9.45
N ARG A 209 -13.96 -5.20 -9.11
CA ARG A 209 -12.86 -5.04 -10.06
C ARG A 209 -12.78 -6.19 -11.07
N ASN A 210 -12.99 -7.43 -10.62
CA ASN A 210 -12.94 -8.62 -11.48
C ASN A 210 -13.98 -8.55 -12.60
N PHE A 211 -15.17 -8.05 -12.28
CA PHE A 211 -16.25 -7.88 -13.26
C PHE A 211 -15.87 -6.86 -14.35
N ILE A 212 -15.35 -5.68 -13.95
CA ILE A 212 -14.95 -4.62 -14.90
C ILE A 212 -13.84 -5.15 -15.82
N VAL A 213 -12.81 -5.77 -15.27
CA VAL A 213 -11.70 -6.35 -16.04
C VAL A 213 -12.22 -7.38 -17.06
N LYS A 214 -13.12 -8.25 -16.62
CA LYS A 214 -13.73 -9.28 -17.51
C LYS A 214 -14.59 -8.63 -18.62
N LYS A 215 -15.36 -7.60 -18.29
CA LYS A 215 -16.17 -6.86 -19.28
C LYS A 215 -15.31 -6.15 -20.31
N LEU A 216 -14.24 -5.46 -19.84
CA LEU A 216 -13.26 -4.82 -20.72
C LEU A 216 -12.63 -5.84 -21.68
N LYS A 217 -12.15 -6.96 -21.16
CA LYS A 217 -11.57 -8.05 -21.99
C LYS A 217 -12.56 -8.56 -23.02
N LYS A 218 -13.80 -8.75 -22.64
CA LYS A 218 -14.86 -9.22 -23.55
C LYS A 218 -15.16 -8.18 -24.64
N ARG A 219 -15.21 -6.94 -24.29
CA ARG A 219 -15.44 -5.84 -25.27
C ARG A 219 -14.22 -5.63 -26.19
N UNK A 220 -13.26 -5.70 -25.73
CA UNK A 220 -12.05 -5.55 -26.48
C UNK A 220 -11.85 -6.73 -27.37
N UNK A 221 -12.48 -7.91 -26.99
CA UNK A 221 -12.45 -9.08 -27.82
C UNK A 221 -13.51 -9.04 -28.90
N UNK A 222 -14.59 -8.44 -28.61
CA UNK A 222 -15.64 -8.22 -29.54
C UNK A 222 -15.31 -7.12 -30.55
N UNK A 223 -14.51 -6.21 -30.23
CA UNK A 223 -14.01 -5.22 -31.09
C UNK A 223 -12.98 -5.73 -32.07
N UNK A 224 -12.38 -6.54 -31.78
CA UNK A 224 -11.44 -7.22 -32.61
C UNK A 224 -12.14 -8.13 -33.61
N UNK A 225 -13.14 -8.66 -33.20
CA UNK A 225 -13.88 -9.53 -34.04
C UNK A 225 -14.80 -8.76 -34.98
N UNK A 226 -15.15 -7.57 -34.58
CA UNK A 226 -15.99 -6.68 -35.32
C UNK A 226 -15.20 -5.72 -36.23
N UNK A 227 -14.08 -5.80 -36.19
CA UNK A 227 -13.20 -4.97 -36.96
C UNK A 227 -13.46 -4.89 -38.44
N UNK A 228 -14.18 -5.65 -38.79
CA UNK A 228 -14.63 -5.69 -40.14
C UNK A 228 -15.88 -4.91 -40.48
N UNK A 229 -16.49 -4.52 -39.42
CA UNK A 229 -17.69 -3.73 -39.60
C UNK A 229 -17.47 -2.30 -39.22
N UNK A 230 -17.71 -1.47 -39.74
CA UNK A 230 -17.51 -0.10 -39.63
C UNK A 230 -18.09 0.63 -38.50
N UNK A 231 -18.83 0.16 -37.80
CA UNK A 231 -19.28 0.86 -36.68
C UNK A 231 -18.49 0.53 -35.50
N GLN A 232 -17.41 1.22 -35.29
CA GLN A 232 -16.58 1.16 -34.11
C GLN A 232 -17.11 2.06 -33.00
N GLU A 233 -17.88 1.45 -32.13
CA GLU A 233 -18.42 2.17 -30.97
C GLU A 233 -17.28 2.43 -29.96
N PRO A 234 -16.97 3.68 -29.65
CA PRO A 234 -15.92 4.00 -28.68
C PRO A 234 -16.27 3.50 -27.28
N ILE A 235 -15.25 3.22 -26.50
CA ILE A 235 -15.36 2.83 -25.10
C ILE A 235 -14.79 3.95 -24.23
N ALA A 236 -15.47 4.31 -23.16
CA ALA A 236 -14.89 5.18 -22.15
C ALA A 236 -14.89 4.46 -20.80
N LEU A 237 -13.78 4.59 -20.10
CA LEU A 237 -13.63 4.10 -18.72
C LEU A 237 -13.37 5.31 -17.82
N ILE A 238 -14.21 5.42 -16.81
CA ILE A 238 -14.07 6.42 -15.75
C ILE A 238 -13.60 5.69 -14.50
N LEU A 239 -12.54 6.18 -13.88
CA LEU A 239 -12.17 5.82 -12.51
C LEU A 239 -12.32 7.06 -11.65
N PHE A 240 -12.85 6.90 -10.43
CA PHE A 240 -12.89 8.02 -9.49
C PHE A 240 -12.65 7.56 -8.07
N ASP A 241 -12.25 8.50 -7.23
CA ASP A 241 -11.76 8.27 -5.87
C ASP A 241 -12.16 9.47 -4.99
N LEU A 242 -12.23 9.24 -3.69
CA LEU A 242 -12.55 10.26 -2.69
C LEU A 242 -11.27 10.74 -2.00
N ASN A 243 -10.80 11.93 -2.36
CA ASN A 243 -9.66 12.55 -1.68
C ASN A 243 -9.95 12.68 -0.18
N ARG A 244 -8.99 12.27 0.66
CA ARG A 244 -9.03 12.38 2.13
C ARG A 244 -10.12 11.49 2.79
N PHE A 245 -10.57 10.44 2.12
CA PHE A 245 -11.56 9.52 2.69
C PHE A 245 -11.07 8.87 3.98
N LYS A 246 -9.76 8.58 4.07
CA LYS A 246 -9.15 8.05 5.29
C LYS A 246 -9.32 9.03 6.47
N GLU A 247 -9.05 10.32 6.24
CA GLU A 247 -9.21 11.36 7.28
C GLU A 247 -10.65 11.44 7.79
N LEU A 248 -11.63 11.28 6.88
CA LEU A 248 -13.04 11.21 7.25
C LEU A 248 -13.29 10.01 8.17
N ASN A 249 -12.81 8.81 7.80
CA ASN A 249 -12.97 7.60 8.62
C ASN A 249 -12.32 7.76 9.99
N ASP A 250 -11.13 8.35 10.06
CA ASP A 250 -10.41 8.59 11.31
C ASP A 250 -11.16 9.58 12.23
N THR A 251 -11.90 10.53 11.63
CA THR A 251 -12.65 11.57 12.36
C THR A 251 -14.07 11.12 12.73
N MET A 252 -14.80 10.52 11.79
CA MET A 252 -16.24 10.21 11.92
C MET A 252 -16.51 8.73 12.17
N GLY A 253 -15.51 7.88 12.02
CA GLY A 253 -15.62 6.43 12.19
C GLY A 253 -16.00 5.69 10.89
N TYR A 254 -15.63 4.40 10.83
CA TYR A 254 -15.81 3.55 9.64
C TYR A 254 -17.27 3.36 9.23
N ALA A 255 -18.20 3.32 10.21
CA ALA A 255 -19.63 3.17 9.91
C ALA A 255 -20.17 4.35 9.08
N PHE A 256 -19.67 5.55 9.35
CA PHE A 256 -20.04 6.76 8.60
C PHE A 256 -19.50 6.70 7.17
N GLY A 257 -18.23 6.32 7.01
CA GLY A 257 -17.61 6.14 5.69
C GLY A 257 -18.32 5.05 4.87
N ASP A 258 -18.66 3.93 5.49
CA ASP A 258 -19.43 2.85 4.84
C ASP A 258 -20.78 3.36 4.30
N GLN A 259 -21.50 4.18 5.07
CA GLN A 259 -22.78 4.76 4.63
C GLN A 259 -22.58 5.69 3.44
N LEU A 260 -21.53 6.51 3.44
CA LEU A 260 -21.20 7.39 2.30
C LEU A 260 -20.91 6.56 1.04
N LEU A 261 -20.16 5.48 1.16
CA LEU A 261 -19.86 4.56 0.04
C LEU A 261 -21.13 3.90 -0.50
N ILE A 262 -22.09 3.55 0.37
CA ILE A 262 -23.41 3.00 0.00
C ILE A 262 -24.21 4.07 -0.77
N ASN A 263 -24.25 5.30 -0.29
CA ASN A 263 -24.96 6.41 -0.94
C ASN A 263 -24.39 6.68 -2.35
N ILE A 264 -23.06 6.65 -2.50
CA ILE A 264 -22.36 6.77 -3.79
C ILE A 264 -22.79 5.61 -4.73
N ALA A 265 -22.83 4.40 -4.20
CA ALA A 265 -23.21 3.21 -4.99
C ALA A 265 -24.67 3.29 -5.49
N GLU A 266 -25.56 3.83 -4.68
CA GLU A 266 -26.97 4.05 -5.07
C GLU A 266 -27.07 5.10 -6.19
N LEU A 267 -26.37 6.22 -6.05
CA LEU A 267 -26.27 7.26 -7.09
C LEU A 267 -25.75 6.69 -8.40
N LEU A 268 -24.63 5.92 -8.33
CA LEU A 268 -24.04 5.26 -9.51
C LEU A 268 -25.05 4.31 -10.18
N THR A 269 -25.72 3.49 -9.38
CA THR A 269 -26.70 2.52 -9.88
C THR A 269 -27.83 3.24 -10.63
N GLN A 270 -28.33 4.32 -10.05
CA GLN A 270 -29.39 5.11 -10.66
C GLN A 270 -28.93 5.76 -11.98
N ARG A 271 -27.78 6.42 -11.96
CA ARG A 271 -27.25 7.14 -13.14
C ARG A 271 -26.85 6.18 -14.28
N CYS A 272 -26.17 5.08 -13.96
CA CYS A 272 -25.71 4.11 -14.95
C CYS A 272 -26.85 3.31 -15.56
N ARG A 273 -27.88 3.00 -14.79
CA ARG A 273 -29.05 2.23 -15.26
C ARG A 273 -29.76 2.88 -16.44
N SER A 274 -29.91 4.20 -16.41
CA SER A 274 -30.58 4.97 -17.46
C SER A 274 -29.88 4.87 -18.83
N PHE A 275 -28.57 4.61 -18.82
CA PHE A 275 -27.74 4.53 -20.03
C PHE A 275 -27.24 3.10 -20.31
N ALA A 276 -27.67 2.11 -19.52
CA ALA A 276 -27.18 0.73 -19.56
C ALA A 276 -25.65 0.61 -19.35
N TYR A 277 -25.02 1.60 -18.71
CA TYR A 277 -23.60 1.61 -18.37
C TYR A 277 -23.32 0.69 -17.17
N GLN A 278 -22.06 0.28 -17.01
CA GLN A 278 -21.67 -0.65 -15.94
C GLN A 278 -20.86 0.11 -14.88
N CYS A 279 -21.28 -0.01 -13.62
CA CYS A 279 -20.56 0.59 -12.50
C CYS A 279 -20.04 -0.49 -11.55
N ALA A 280 -18.94 -0.20 -10.88
CA ALA A 280 -18.27 -1.11 -9.97
C ALA A 280 -17.51 -0.35 -8.89
N ARG A 281 -17.31 -1.01 -7.74
CA ARG A 281 -16.34 -0.57 -6.73
C ARG A 281 -15.08 -1.42 -6.91
N ILE A 282 -13.93 -0.77 -7.10
CA ILE A 282 -12.68 -1.45 -7.48
C ILE A 282 -11.61 -1.40 -6.39
N GLY A 283 -11.78 -0.52 -5.40
CA GLY A 283 -10.89 -0.35 -4.25
C GLY A 283 -11.67 0.04 -3.01
N ALA A 284 -10.97 0.52 -1.99
CA ALA A 284 -11.58 0.92 -0.72
C ALA A 284 -12.56 2.11 -0.92
N ASP A 285 -12.11 3.12 -1.64
CA ASP A 285 -12.83 4.37 -1.96
C ASP A 285 -12.82 4.64 -3.47
N GLU A 286 -12.41 3.64 -4.25
CA GLU A 286 -12.27 3.73 -5.71
C GLU A 286 -13.43 3.05 -6.42
N PHE A 287 -13.96 3.73 -7.42
CA PHE A 287 -15.08 3.27 -8.24
C PHE A 287 -14.72 3.35 -9.72
N ALA A 288 -15.41 2.55 -10.53
CA ALA A 288 -15.27 2.53 -11.98
C ALA A 288 -16.62 2.58 -12.67
N VAL A 289 -16.71 3.34 -13.77
CA VAL A 289 -17.86 3.32 -14.67
C VAL A 289 -17.38 3.04 -16.09
N LEU A 290 -17.96 2.03 -16.70
CA LEU A 290 -17.66 1.62 -18.08
C LEU A 290 -18.82 2.05 -18.99
N LEU A 291 -18.54 2.98 -19.89
CA LEU A 291 -19.48 3.49 -20.89
C LEU A 291 -19.27 2.72 -22.20
N HIS A 292 -20.33 2.04 -22.65
CA HIS A 292 -20.31 1.35 -23.93
C HIS A 292 -21.77 1.13 -24.42
N PRO A 293 -22.15 1.61 -25.56
CA PRO A 293 -21.35 2.46 -26.46
C PRO A 293 -21.11 3.86 -25.86
N CYS A 294 -19.97 4.44 -26.14
CA CYS A 294 -19.63 5.79 -25.74
C CYS A 294 -20.12 6.75 -26.85
N THR A 295 -21.34 7.19 -26.76
CA THR A 295 -21.98 8.08 -27.75
C THR A 295 -21.63 9.54 -27.49
N GLY A 296 -22.02 10.44 -28.37
CA GLY A 296 -21.74 11.88 -28.28
C GLY A 296 -22.19 12.58 -26.99
N ASN A 297 -22.99 11.92 -26.17
CA ASN A 297 -23.45 12.44 -24.88
C ASN A 297 -22.53 12.01 -23.70
N ALA A 298 -21.40 11.35 -23.97
CA ALA A 298 -20.49 10.85 -22.92
C ALA A 298 -19.94 11.98 -22.04
N ASP A 299 -19.47 13.07 -22.64
CA ASP A 299 -18.94 14.22 -21.87
C ASP A 299 -20.01 14.86 -20.99
N PHE A 300 -21.23 14.94 -21.48
CA PHE A 300 -22.36 15.42 -20.68
C PHE A 300 -22.64 14.48 -19.49
N PHE A 301 -22.63 13.18 -19.73
CA PHE A 301 -22.79 12.18 -18.66
C PHE A 301 -21.66 12.29 -17.62
N ILE A 302 -20.41 12.38 -18.08
CA ILE A 302 -19.21 12.45 -17.21
C ILE A 302 -19.29 13.71 -16.31
N ARG A 303 -19.57 14.87 -16.91
CA ARG A 303 -19.69 16.14 -16.16
C ARG A 303 -20.82 16.10 -15.14
N ASN A 304 -21.99 15.60 -15.54
CA ASN A 304 -23.14 15.49 -14.64
C ASN A 304 -22.86 14.50 -13.51
N LEU A 305 -22.24 13.36 -13.83
CA LEU A 305 -21.85 12.38 -12.81
C LEU A 305 -20.89 13.00 -11.79
N TRP A 306 -19.87 13.72 -12.27
CA TRP A 306 -18.90 14.38 -11.39
C TRP A 306 -19.58 15.43 -10.51
N ASN A 307 -20.46 16.25 -11.07
CA ASN A 307 -21.23 17.27 -10.32
C ASN A 307 -22.13 16.62 -9.26
N ASP A 308 -22.83 15.55 -9.61
CA ASP A 308 -23.73 14.82 -8.69
C ASP A 308 -22.92 14.18 -7.55
N LEU A 309 -21.77 13.56 -7.86
CA LEU A 309 -20.89 12.95 -6.87
C LEU A 309 -20.32 14.02 -5.93
N THR A 310 -19.84 15.12 -6.49
CA THR A 310 -19.28 16.26 -5.72
C THR A 310 -20.34 16.81 -4.75
N LYS A 311 -21.54 17.03 -5.26
CA LYS A 311 -22.67 17.52 -4.44
C LYS A 311 -23.01 16.53 -3.32
N LEU A 312 -23.14 15.24 -3.66
CA LEU A 312 -23.46 14.19 -2.68
C LEU A 312 -22.39 14.13 -1.58
N VAL A 313 -21.10 14.17 -1.98
CA VAL A 313 -19.97 14.13 -1.05
C VAL A 313 -19.98 15.36 -0.14
N GLN A 314 -20.14 16.56 -0.71
CA GLN A 314 -20.17 17.82 0.06
C GLN A 314 -21.33 17.88 1.04
N GLU A 315 -22.51 17.39 0.65
CA GLU A 315 -23.70 17.35 1.52
C GLU A 315 -23.55 16.36 2.67
N ASN A 316 -22.76 15.31 2.48
CA ASN A 316 -22.55 14.26 3.48
C ASN A 316 -21.20 14.37 4.20
N ASP A 317 -20.42 15.45 3.99
CA ASP A 317 -19.13 15.65 4.65
C ASP A 317 -19.21 16.79 5.69
N PRO A 318 -19.32 16.47 6.98
CA PRO A 318 -19.32 17.52 8.02
C PRO A 318 -17.99 18.29 8.09
N THR A 319 -16.88 17.69 7.63
CA THR A 319 -15.54 18.29 7.65
C THR A 319 -15.33 19.27 6.50
N LYS A 320 -16.11 19.17 5.43
CA LYS A 320 -16.01 19.95 4.17
C LYS A 320 -14.62 19.83 3.52
N ARG A 321 -13.95 18.69 3.70
CA ARG A 321 -12.59 18.44 3.18
C ARG A 321 -12.56 17.38 2.07
N LEU A 322 -13.63 16.58 1.95
CA LEU A 322 -13.71 15.56 0.91
C LEU A 322 -13.89 16.20 -0.47
N SER A 323 -13.24 15.61 -1.46
CA SER A 323 -13.46 15.97 -2.86
C SER A 323 -13.41 14.73 -3.74
N VAL A 324 -13.97 14.85 -4.95
CA VAL A 324 -14.01 13.74 -5.92
C VAL A 324 -12.98 13.99 -7.01
N ALA A 325 -12.00 13.10 -7.13
CA ALA A 325 -11.06 13.07 -8.23
C ALA A 325 -11.53 12.04 -9.27
N MET A 326 -11.50 12.40 -10.55
CA MET A 326 -12.00 11.55 -11.63
C MET A 326 -11.01 11.50 -12.79
N GLY A 327 -10.58 10.28 -13.17
CA GLY A 327 -9.76 10.00 -14.34
C GLY A 327 -10.61 9.35 -15.43
N VAL A 328 -10.51 9.85 -16.65
CA VAL A 328 -11.30 9.39 -17.79
C VAL A 328 -10.37 8.99 -18.92
N VAL A 329 -10.57 7.81 -19.49
CA VAL A 329 -9.94 7.41 -20.75
C VAL A 329 -11.05 7.09 -21.76
N THR A 330 -10.96 7.73 -22.92
CA THR A 330 -11.81 7.43 -24.07
C THR A 330 -10.92 6.78 -25.13
N CYS A 331 -11.41 5.73 -25.74
CA CYS A 331 -10.62 4.94 -26.66
C CYS A 331 -11.44 4.47 -27.86
N GLN A 332 -10.92 4.69 -29.03
CA GLN A 332 -11.40 4.04 -30.26
C GLN A 332 -10.59 2.77 -30.49
N THR A 333 -11.16 1.83 -31.21
CA THR A 333 -10.54 0.52 -31.46
C THR A 333 -9.19 0.63 -32.21
N GLN A 334 -8.99 1.74 -32.93
CA GLN A 334 -7.77 2.02 -33.70
C GLN A 334 -6.57 2.43 -32.82
N ASP A 335 -6.83 2.86 -31.59
CA ASP A 335 -5.79 3.39 -30.69
C ASP A 335 -4.87 2.31 -30.11
N PHE A 336 -5.23 1.02 -30.28
CA PHE A 336 -4.46 -0.08 -29.70
C PHE A 336 -3.53 -0.72 -30.74
N THR A 337 -2.24 -0.63 -30.48
CA THR A 337 -1.20 -1.38 -31.20
C THR A 337 -1.09 -2.84 -30.74
N GLU A 338 -1.64 -3.14 -29.55
CA GLU A 338 -1.52 -4.44 -28.88
C GLU A 338 -2.49 -5.47 -29.47
N SER A 339 -2.00 -6.69 -29.73
CA SER A 339 -2.76 -7.78 -30.33
C SER A 339 -3.71 -8.50 -29.35
N SER A 340 -3.42 -8.45 -28.05
CA SER A 340 -4.16 -9.20 -27.02
C SER A 340 -5.22 -8.34 -26.33
N SER A 341 -6.44 -8.84 -26.21
CA SER A 341 -7.54 -8.18 -25.47
C SER A 341 -7.23 -8.01 -23.98
N LYS A 342 -6.39 -8.88 -23.43
CA LYS A 342 -5.93 -8.79 -22.02
C LYS A 342 -5.03 -7.57 -21.83
N LEU A 343 -4.07 -7.37 -22.74
CA LEU A 343 -3.14 -6.22 -22.72
C LEU A 343 -3.92 -4.91 -22.92
N ARG A 344 -4.84 -4.86 -23.87
CA ARG A 344 -5.69 -3.68 -24.13
C ARG A 344 -6.52 -3.28 -22.90
N ALA A 345 -7.11 -4.25 -22.20
CA ALA A 345 -7.88 -3.99 -20.98
C ALA A 345 -7.00 -3.45 -19.86
N SER A 346 -5.78 -3.97 -19.74
CA SER A 346 -4.79 -3.49 -18.76
C SER A 346 -4.34 -2.05 -19.09
N SER A 347 -4.07 -1.77 -20.37
CA SER A 347 -3.69 -0.41 -20.84
C SER A 347 -4.78 0.61 -20.53
N LEU A 348 -6.05 0.28 -20.81
CA LEU A 348 -7.17 1.18 -20.50
C LEU A 348 -7.27 1.48 -19.00
N LEU A 349 -7.12 0.46 -18.15
CA LEU A 349 -7.14 0.65 -16.70
C LEU A 349 -5.95 1.51 -16.24
N ASN A 350 -4.76 1.23 -16.74
CA ASN A 350 -3.55 1.99 -16.40
C ASN A 350 -3.67 3.45 -16.84
N ASN A 351 -4.21 3.69 -18.03
CA ASN A 351 -4.39 5.04 -18.57
C ASN A 351 -5.44 5.84 -17.77
N ALA A 352 -6.52 5.18 -17.37
CA ALA A 352 -7.54 5.82 -16.51
C ALA A 352 -6.99 6.10 -15.11
N ASP A 353 -6.21 5.17 -14.56
CA ASP A 353 -5.53 5.31 -13.26
C ASP A 353 -4.51 6.46 -13.30
N LEU A 354 -3.75 6.57 -14.38
CA LEU A 354 -2.81 7.67 -14.57
C LEU A 354 -3.53 9.03 -14.54
N ALA A 355 -4.65 9.15 -15.28
CA ALA A 355 -5.45 10.36 -15.27
C ALA A 355 -6.04 10.64 -13.87
N LEU A 356 -6.49 9.60 -13.17
CA LEU A 356 -7.02 9.71 -11.80
C LEU A 356 -5.93 10.21 -10.83
N ASN A 357 -4.71 9.68 -10.93
CA ASN A 357 -3.59 10.10 -10.07
C ASN A 357 -3.25 11.58 -10.24
N ILE A 358 -3.39 12.10 -11.46
CA ILE A 358 -3.23 13.54 -11.70
C ILE A 358 -4.41 14.31 -11.10
N ALA A 359 -5.64 13.80 -11.25
CA ALA A 359 -6.83 14.43 -10.70
C ALA A 359 -6.77 14.54 -9.16
N LYS A 360 -6.16 13.55 -8.49
CA LYS A 360 -5.99 13.54 -7.03
C LYS A 360 -5.09 14.66 -6.49
N LYS A 361 -4.21 15.22 -7.33
CA LYS A 361 -3.31 16.30 -6.92
C LYS A 361 -4.02 17.65 -6.68
N ALA A 362 -5.23 17.81 -7.20
CA ALA A 362 -6.05 18.99 -6.95
C ALA A 362 -6.86 18.78 -5.66
N PRO A 363 -6.67 19.60 -4.61
CA PRO A 363 -7.38 19.44 -3.33
C PRO A 363 -8.91 19.48 -3.46
N GLU A 364 -9.41 20.25 -4.41
CA GLU A 364 -10.84 20.43 -4.68
C GLU A 364 -11.42 19.29 -5.52
N GLY A 365 -10.55 18.42 -6.03
CA GLY A 365 -10.92 17.39 -6.98
C GLY A 365 -11.11 17.97 -8.38
N GLN A 366 -10.98 17.12 -9.38
CA GLN A 366 -11.18 17.53 -10.78
C GLN A 366 -11.40 16.31 -11.66
N VAL A 367 -11.82 16.56 -12.90
CA VAL A 367 -11.90 15.54 -13.96
C VAL A 367 -10.69 15.71 -14.88
N VAL A 368 -9.90 14.66 -15.03
CA VAL A 368 -8.73 14.65 -15.93
C VAL A 368 -8.96 13.59 -17.01
N TYR A 369 -8.82 14.00 -18.27
CA TYR A 369 -8.90 13.09 -19.42
C TYR A 369 -7.49 12.63 -19.80
N TYR A 370 -7.31 11.34 -19.93
CA TYR A 370 -6.03 10.75 -20.36
C TYR A 370 -5.66 11.28 -21.76
N THR A 371 -4.40 11.66 -21.92
CA THR A 371 -3.78 11.99 -23.19
C THR A 371 -2.39 11.33 -23.28
N ARG A 372 -1.83 11.19 -24.47
CA ARG A 372 -0.46 10.68 -24.68
C ARG A 372 0.60 11.58 -24.04
N ASP A 373 0.33 12.88 -23.95
CA ASP A 373 1.23 13.83 -23.27
C ASP A 373 1.34 13.54 -21.78
N ILE A 374 0.22 13.21 -21.15
CA ILE A 374 0.16 12.80 -19.73
C ILE A 374 0.98 11.52 -19.52
N GLU A 375 0.84 10.54 -20.41
CA GLU A 375 1.62 9.28 -20.36
C GLU A 375 3.11 9.54 -20.55
N SER A 376 3.46 10.38 -21.51
CA SER A 376 4.85 10.76 -21.79
C SER A 376 5.50 11.44 -20.59
N ALA A 377 4.80 12.41 -19.98
CA ALA A 377 5.25 13.13 -18.78
C ALA A 377 5.47 12.17 -17.59
N TYR A 378 4.53 11.25 -17.40
CA TYR A 378 4.62 10.22 -16.33
C TYR A 378 5.83 9.30 -16.54
N ASN A 379 6.02 8.81 -17.76
CA ASN A 379 7.15 7.92 -18.10
C ASN A 379 8.49 8.64 -17.90
N LYS A 380 8.58 9.90 -18.34
CA LYS A 380 9.77 10.74 -18.11
C LYS A 380 10.07 10.87 -16.60
N LYS A 381 9.04 11.17 -15.81
CA LYS A 381 9.17 11.33 -14.35
C LYS A 381 9.67 10.05 -13.68
N ARG A 382 9.13 8.89 -14.11
CA ARG A 382 9.54 7.58 -13.58
C ARG A 382 11.00 7.27 -13.92
N ILE A 383 11.41 7.49 -15.18
CA ILE A 383 12.81 7.30 -15.62
C ILE A 383 13.76 8.18 -14.79
N LEU A 384 13.39 9.46 -14.63
CA LEU A 384 14.21 10.40 -13.84
C LEU A 384 14.32 9.94 -12.37
N ALA A 385 13.23 9.45 -11.76
CA ALA A 385 13.27 8.95 -10.39
C ALA A 385 14.19 7.73 -10.23
N GLU A 386 14.10 6.77 -11.16
CA GLU A 386 14.95 5.56 -11.17
C GLU A 386 16.43 5.94 -11.30
N GLN A 387 16.74 6.86 -12.21
CA GLN A 387 18.12 7.30 -12.44
C GLN A 387 18.65 8.16 -11.28
N LEU A 388 17.82 9.03 -10.71
CA LEU A 388 18.19 9.80 -9.51
C LEU A 388 18.59 8.86 -8.36
N GLN A 389 17.79 7.81 -8.14
CA GLN A 389 18.11 6.82 -7.09
C GLN A 389 19.50 6.19 -7.31
N GLN A 390 19.84 5.87 -8.55
CA GLN A 390 21.15 5.31 -8.90
C GLN A 390 22.29 6.33 -8.66
N LEU A 391 22.08 7.60 -9.09
CA LEU A 391 23.08 8.67 -8.95
C LEU A 391 23.41 8.96 -7.48
N LEU A 392 22.38 8.93 -6.61
CA LEU A 392 22.58 9.18 -5.18
C LEU A 392 23.42 8.09 -4.48
N LEU A 393 23.56 6.93 -5.11
CA LEU A 393 24.37 5.82 -4.59
C LEU A 393 25.78 5.77 -5.20
N ASP A 394 26.04 6.52 -6.29
CA ASP A 394 27.32 6.48 -7.01
C ASP A 394 28.21 7.65 -6.58
N PRO A 395 29.30 7.43 -5.85
CA PRO A 395 30.19 8.51 -5.43
C PRO A 395 30.98 9.15 -6.57
N ASN A 396 31.06 8.50 -7.74
CA ASN A 396 31.88 8.96 -8.88
C ASN A 396 31.05 9.65 -9.97
N GLN A 397 29.74 9.77 -9.79
CA GLN A 397 28.89 10.41 -10.78
C GLN A 397 29.17 11.94 -10.84
N SER A 398 28.98 12.52 -12.00
CA SER A 398 29.24 13.95 -12.24
C SER A 398 28.04 14.70 -12.83
N SER A 399 26.96 13.99 -13.16
CA SER A 399 25.78 14.59 -13.78
C SER A 399 24.88 15.34 -12.77
N LEU A 400 24.92 14.91 -11.49
CA LEU A 400 24.25 15.58 -10.37
C LEU A 400 25.34 16.31 -9.56
N TYR A 401 25.17 17.65 -9.37
CA TYR A 401 26.18 18.47 -8.71
C TYR A 401 25.52 19.66 -8.02
N LEU A 402 26.30 20.36 -7.17
CA LEU A 402 25.88 21.63 -6.58
C LEU A 402 26.58 22.79 -7.28
N SER A 403 25.82 23.86 -7.54
CA SER A 403 26.35 25.18 -7.81
C SER A 403 26.09 26.08 -6.59
N TYR A 404 26.88 27.11 -6.44
CA TYR A 404 26.84 27.96 -5.27
C TYR A 404 26.65 29.42 -5.74
N GLN A 405 25.62 30.06 -5.20
CA GLN A 405 25.38 31.47 -5.52
C GLN A 405 25.85 32.33 -4.36
N PRO A 406 26.80 33.26 -4.60
CA PRO A 406 27.30 34.14 -3.53
C PRO A 406 26.20 35.03 -2.94
N ILE A 407 26.25 35.20 -1.63
CA ILE A 407 25.44 36.13 -0.83
C ILE A 407 26.42 37.09 -0.16
N LEU A 408 26.38 38.33 -0.56
CA LEU A 408 27.31 39.37 -0.07
C LEU A 408 26.76 40.02 1.19
N SER A 409 27.58 40.15 2.21
CA SER A 409 27.21 40.71 3.51
C SER A 409 27.73 42.16 3.69
N ARG A 410 27.02 42.98 4.46
CA ARG A 410 27.54 44.26 4.96
C ARG A 410 28.74 44.05 5.90
N ASP A 411 28.84 42.87 6.55
CA ASP A 411 30.02 42.50 7.32
C ASP A 411 31.12 42.01 6.37
N PRO A 412 32.22 42.78 6.22
CA PRO A 412 33.28 42.43 5.25
C PRO A 412 34.02 41.14 5.65
N ASP A 413 33.92 40.67 6.89
CA ASP A 413 34.54 39.45 7.36
C ASP A 413 33.68 38.21 7.13
N ARG A 414 32.48 38.36 6.57
CA ARG A 414 31.55 37.24 6.29
C ARG A 414 31.16 37.25 4.81
N LEU A 415 31.00 36.05 4.29
CA LEU A 415 30.48 35.78 2.94
C LEU A 415 29.54 34.61 2.98
N GLY A 416 28.39 34.73 2.36
CA GLY A 416 27.46 33.64 2.23
C GLY A 416 27.45 33.00 0.85
N CYS A 417 26.89 31.83 0.77
CA CYS A 417 26.45 31.25 -0.51
C CYS A 417 25.25 30.33 -0.28
N GLU A 418 24.44 30.22 -1.29
CA GLU A 418 23.34 29.24 -1.33
C GLU A 418 23.74 28.07 -2.20
N ALA A 419 23.61 26.85 -1.65
CA ALA A 419 23.89 25.58 -2.33
C ALA A 419 22.67 25.17 -3.15
N LEU A 420 22.82 25.17 -4.46
CA LEU A 420 21.73 24.98 -5.42
C LEU A 420 21.99 23.72 -6.25
N ILE A 421 21.10 22.76 -6.14
CA ILE A 421 21.24 21.48 -6.86
C ILE A 421 21.08 21.67 -8.37
N ARG A 422 21.87 20.91 -9.14
CA ARG A 422 21.87 20.90 -10.60
C ARG A 422 21.93 19.47 -11.11
N TRP A 423 21.16 19.18 -12.15
CA TRP A 423 21.19 17.88 -12.80
C TRP A 423 21.25 18.05 -14.31
N GLN A 424 22.36 17.61 -14.91
CA GLN A 424 22.53 17.57 -16.37
C GLN A 424 22.29 16.12 -16.81
N HIS A 425 21.08 15.85 -17.26
CA HIS A 425 20.66 14.50 -17.67
C HIS A 425 21.13 14.21 -19.09
N SER A 426 21.59 12.98 -19.34
CA SER A 426 22.14 12.58 -20.65
C SER A 426 21.12 12.63 -21.78
N GLU A 427 19.85 12.30 -21.50
CA GLU A 427 18.77 12.24 -22.51
C GLU A 427 17.89 13.51 -22.48
N PHE A 428 17.53 13.99 -21.29
CA PHE A 428 16.56 15.07 -21.13
C PHE A 428 17.20 16.45 -20.93
N GLY A 429 18.54 16.53 -20.99
CA GLY A 429 19.25 17.79 -20.83
C GLY A 429 19.20 18.32 -19.39
N TYR A 430 19.15 19.65 -19.26
CA TYR A 430 19.09 20.29 -17.95
C TYR A 430 17.72 20.04 -17.29
N ILE A 431 17.76 19.45 -16.08
CA ILE A 431 16.55 19.22 -15.29
C ILE A 431 16.36 20.39 -14.32
N ASN A 432 15.21 21.02 -14.40
CA ASN A 432 14.87 22.15 -13.50
C ASN A 432 14.94 21.67 -12.04
N PRO A 433 15.63 22.38 -11.14
CA PRO A 433 15.79 21.98 -9.74
C PRO A 433 14.46 21.76 -9.00
N GLN A 434 13.47 22.59 -9.25
CA GLN A 434 12.16 22.44 -8.62
C GLN A 434 11.49 21.13 -9.04
N TYR A 435 11.59 20.79 -10.33
CA TYR A 435 11.08 19.52 -10.87
C TYR A 435 11.84 18.32 -10.31
N LEU A 436 13.17 18.44 -10.13
CA LEU A 436 14.00 17.42 -9.50
C LEU A 436 13.55 17.15 -8.05
N ILE A 437 13.34 18.21 -7.28
CA ILE A 437 12.88 18.11 -5.87
C ILE A 437 11.49 17.46 -5.83
N GLU A 438 10.58 17.89 -6.71
CA GLU A 438 9.23 17.30 -6.83
C GLU A 438 9.30 15.78 -7.08
N ILE A 439 10.17 15.34 -8.00
CA ILE A 439 10.40 13.92 -8.27
C ILE A 439 10.94 13.21 -7.02
N ALA A 440 11.94 13.79 -6.37
CA ALA A 440 12.56 13.20 -5.18
C ALA A 440 11.52 13.01 -4.06
N GLU A 441 10.67 14.01 -3.82
CA GLU A 441 9.61 13.92 -2.80
C GLU A 441 8.57 12.87 -3.18
N GLU A 442 8.06 12.90 -4.41
CA GLU A 442 7.00 12.01 -4.89
C GLU A 442 7.42 10.54 -4.86
N TYR A 443 8.71 10.26 -5.14
CA TYR A 443 9.24 8.88 -5.17
C TYR A 443 9.97 8.48 -3.89
N GLY A 444 9.86 9.27 -2.81
CA GLY A 444 10.44 8.94 -1.50
C GLY A 444 11.96 9.03 -1.44
N LEU A 445 12.57 9.84 -2.32
CA LEU A 445 14.02 10.05 -2.40
C LEU A 445 14.46 11.35 -1.69
N GLY A 446 13.53 12.15 -1.17
CA GLY A 446 13.82 13.47 -0.61
C GLY A 446 14.88 13.44 0.49
N LYS A 447 14.76 12.52 1.45
CA LYS A 447 15.76 12.38 2.54
C LYS A 447 17.14 12.00 2.01
N LYS A 448 17.21 11.11 1.03
CA LYS A 448 18.50 10.68 0.41
C LYS A 448 19.13 11.84 -0.35
N LEU A 449 18.31 12.62 -1.07
CA LEU A 449 18.76 13.80 -1.81
C LEU A 449 19.31 14.85 -0.84
N GLY A 450 18.58 15.16 0.24
CA GLY A 450 19.01 16.11 1.26
C GLY A 450 20.31 15.68 1.93
N ALA A 451 20.43 14.41 2.30
CA ALA A 451 21.67 13.86 2.87
C ALA A 451 22.85 14.01 1.89
N TRP A 452 22.61 13.72 0.60
CA TRP A 452 23.62 13.88 -0.45
C TRP A 452 24.05 15.36 -0.58
N ILE A 453 23.10 16.29 -0.58
CA ILE A 453 23.40 17.75 -0.63
C ILE A 453 24.29 18.14 0.55
N MET A 454 23.90 17.77 1.77
CA MET A 454 24.67 18.07 2.99
C MET A 454 26.08 17.47 2.91
N GLN A 455 26.20 16.24 2.40
CA GLN A 455 27.50 15.60 2.22
C GLN A 455 28.39 16.35 1.22
N GLN A 456 27.82 16.87 0.12
CA GLN A 456 28.57 17.67 -0.86
C GLN A 456 29.05 18.99 -0.25
N VAL A 457 28.20 19.66 0.54
CA VAL A 457 28.56 20.90 1.26
C VAL A 457 29.69 20.64 2.27
N TYR A 458 29.58 19.52 3.03
CA TYR A 458 30.63 19.11 3.98
C TYR A 458 31.98 18.95 3.26
N LEU A 459 31.98 18.28 2.11
CA LEU A 459 33.20 18.05 1.33
C LEU A 459 33.79 19.37 0.79
N ALA A 460 32.94 20.29 0.36
CA ALA A 460 33.38 21.62 -0.11
C ALA A 460 34.03 22.41 1.04
N LEU A 461 33.43 22.45 2.22
CA LEU A 461 33.98 23.13 3.40
C LEU A 461 35.30 22.50 3.85
N GLN A 462 35.42 21.18 3.77
CA GLN A 462 36.62 20.44 4.24
C GLN A 462 37.79 20.58 3.24
N ASN A 463 37.53 20.54 1.95
CA ASN A 463 38.55 20.39 0.92
C ASN A 463 38.76 21.66 0.09
N ASP A 464 37.67 22.18 -0.49
CA ASP A 464 37.75 23.25 -1.49
C ASP A 464 37.85 24.65 -0.83
N TRP A 465 37.15 24.87 0.31
CA TRP A 465 37.04 26.14 0.99
C TRP A 465 37.74 26.17 2.37
N LYS A 466 38.66 25.29 2.60
CA LYS A 466 39.36 25.13 3.89
C LYS A 466 39.98 26.45 4.41
N PRO A 467 40.63 27.28 3.57
CA PRO A 467 41.20 28.55 4.06
C PRO A 467 40.17 29.54 4.61
N HIS A 468 38.91 29.47 4.13
CA HIS A 468 37.87 30.44 4.43
C HIS A 468 36.68 29.88 5.21
N ASN A 469 36.65 28.57 5.56
CA ASN A 469 35.48 27.92 6.09
C ASN A 469 34.91 28.57 7.36
N ARG A 470 35.71 29.20 8.16
CA ARG A 470 35.30 29.92 9.39
C ARG A 470 34.59 31.27 9.12
N ARG A 471 34.73 31.80 7.92
CA ARG A 471 34.19 33.10 7.48
C ARG A 471 33.01 32.93 6.52
N LEU A 472 32.57 31.68 6.29
CA LEU A 472 31.54 31.35 5.33
C LEU A 472 30.21 30.99 6.03
N ASP A 473 29.12 31.40 5.39
CA ASP A 473 27.76 30.96 5.67
C ASP A 473 27.28 30.17 4.44
N VAL A 474 26.85 28.91 4.63
CA VAL A 474 26.36 28.06 3.53
C VAL A 474 24.90 27.71 3.76
N SER A 475 24.04 28.26 2.95
CA SER A 475 22.58 28.00 2.98
C SER A 475 22.26 26.71 2.24
N ILE A 476 21.44 25.87 2.88
CA ILE A 476 20.96 24.60 2.33
C ILE A 476 19.44 24.58 2.44
N ASN A 477 18.76 24.47 1.32
CA ASN A 477 17.30 24.35 1.25
C ASN A 477 16.88 22.98 1.81
N LEU A 478 15.94 22.98 2.76
CA LEU A 478 15.32 21.77 3.28
C LEU A 478 14.04 21.44 2.52
N SER A 479 13.82 20.14 2.28
CA SER A 479 12.57 19.66 1.76
C SER A 479 11.67 19.16 2.90
N ASN A 480 10.37 19.06 2.64
CA ASN A 480 9.39 18.63 3.63
C ASN A 480 9.74 17.25 4.25
N SER A 481 10.18 16.31 3.43
CA SER A 481 10.52 14.96 3.89
C SER A 481 11.77 14.91 4.75
N LEU A 482 12.66 15.91 4.62
CA LEU A 482 13.91 16.00 5.38
C LEU A 482 13.72 16.68 6.75
N PHE A 483 12.72 17.57 6.86
CA PHE A 483 12.45 18.32 8.10
C PHE A 483 11.62 17.48 9.06
N ASP A 484 12.29 16.54 9.74
CA ASP A 484 11.65 15.68 10.75
C ASP A 484 12.62 15.40 11.92
N GLU A 485 12.17 14.62 12.88
CA GLU A 485 12.92 14.28 14.11
C GLU A 485 14.24 13.54 13.86
N THR A 486 14.49 13.04 12.65
CA THR A 486 15.76 12.38 12.29
C THR A 486 16.82 13.37 11.80
N LEU A 487 16.43 14.61 11.47
CA LEU A 487 17.35 15.62 10.91
C LEU A 487 18.54 15.94 11.83
N PRO A 488 18.39 16.14 13.16
CA PRO A 488 19.56 16.35 14.03
C PRO A 488 20.58 15.21 13.98
N THR A 489 20.11 13.98 13.93
CA THR A 489 20.98 12.80 13.82
C THR A 489 21.72 12.78 12.48
N LEU A 490 21.03 13.12 11.39
CA LEU A 490 21.62 13.20 10.05
C LEU A 490 22.73 14.26 10.01
N VAL A 491 22.46 15.46 10.54
CA VAL A 491 23.45 16.55 10.61
C VAL A 491 24.67 16.11 11.40
N THR A 492 24.49 15.46 12.56
CA THR A 492 25.58 14.93 13.38
C THR A 492 26.39 13.89 12.61
N THR A 493 25.72 13.01 11.89
CA THR A 493 26.35 11.93 11.11
C THR A 493 27.27 12.50 10.02
N ILE A 494 26.83 13.56 9.33
CA ILE A 494 27.56 14.16 8.19
C ILE A 494 28.67 15.11 8.66
N PHE A 495 28.33 16.05 9.56
CA PHE A 495 29.25 17.13 9.95
C PHE A 495 30.05 16.79 11.22
N GLY A 496 29.68 15.72 11.93
CA GLY A 496 30.32 15.33 13.19
C GLY A 496 30.07 16.41 14.27
N HIS A 497 31.10 16.60 15.11
CA HIS A 497 31.10 17.64 16.12
C HIS A 497 32.05 18.79 15.76
N HIS A 498 32.26 19.03 14.45
CA HIS A 498 33.10 20.12 13.93
C HIS A 498 32.35 21.45 14.06
N GLU A 499 32.51 22.13 15.15
CA GLU A 499 31.78 23.38 15.49
C GLU A 499 31.90 24.42 14.37
N ASN A 500 33.07 24.54 13.74
CA ASN A 500 33.27 25.49 12.64
C ASN A 500 32.36 25.20 11.43
N PHE A 501 32.18 23.90 11.08
CA PHE A 501 31.33 23.49 9.96
C PHE A 501 29.85 23.67 10.32
N LEU A 502 29.46 23.26 11.53
CA LEU A 502 28.08 23.39 12.02
C LEU A 502 27.67 24.87 12.07
N ASN A 503 28.56 25.74 12.53
CA ASN A 503 28.32 27.19 12.57
C ASN A 503 28.25 27.81 11.20
N ALA A 504 28.86 27.21 10.16
CA ALA A 504 28.79 27.67 8.79
C ALA A 504 27.45 27.35 8.12
N ILE A 505 26.69 26.35 8.64
CA ILE A 505 25.47 25.86 8.00
C ILE A 505 24.26 26.69 8.41
N ILE A 506 23.50 27.07 7.40
CA ILE A 506 22.19 27.71 7.53
C ILE A 506 21.19 26.83 6.80
N LEU A 507 20.19 26.32 7.52
CA LEU A 507 19.13 25.50 6.94
C LEU A 507 17.93 26.40 6.61
N GLU A 508 17.53 26.41 5.34
CA GLU A 508 16.45 27.26 4.83
C GLU A 508 15.12 26.50 4.87
N LEU A 509 14.14 27.08 5.53
CA LEU A 509 12.80 26.53 5.70
C LEU A 509 11.79 27.48 5.04
N THR A 510 10.90 26.93 4.24
CA THR A 510 9.77 27.72 3.74
C THR A 510 8.73 27.91 4.86
N GLU A 511 7.93 28.93 4.68
CA GLU A 511 6.87 29.33 5.61
C GLU A 511 5.94 28.17 5.96
N THR A 512 5.54 27.36 4.96
CA THR A 512 4.57 26.26 5.13
C THR A 512 5.10 25.07 5.95
N MET A 513 6.40 24.82 5.91
CA MET A 513 7.00 23.67 6.59
C MET A 513 6.89 23.75 8.12
N THR A 514 6.79 24.94 8.69
CA THR A 514 6.75 25.14 10.14
C THR A 514 5.34 25.17 10.72
N ILE A 515 4.32 25.18 9.87
CA ILE A 515 2.91 25.40 10.27
C ILE A 515 2.23 24.08 10.67
N ASP A 516 2.50 23.00 9.96
CA ASP A 516 1.75 21.73 10.08
C ASP A 516 1.86 21.07 11.46
N ASP A 517 3.06 21.09 12.06
CA ASP A 517 3.27 20.62 13.45
C ASP A 517 4.27 21.54 14.15
N PHE A 518 3.77 22.65 14.69
CA PHE A 518 4.58 23.67 15.34
C PHE A 518 5.40 23.15 16.54
N PRO A 519 4.84 22.34 17.48
CA PRO A 519 5.65 21.79 18.58
C PRO A 519 6.81 20.91 18.12
N GLN A 520 6.61 20.08 17.10
CA GLN A 520 7.66 19.24 16.51
C GLN A 520 8.72 20.11 15.84
N SER A 521 8.31 21.10 15.06
CA SER A 521 9.20 22.05 14.38
C SER A 521 10.10 22.77 15.38
N LEU A 522 9.52 23.25 16.48
CA LEU A 522 10.25 23.92 17.57
C LEU A 522 11.32 22.99 18.17
N ALA A 523 10.96 21.74 18.47
CA ALA A 523 11.88 20.77 19.05
C ALA A 523 13.08 20.45 18.12
N ILE A 524 12.82 20.32 16.82
CA ILE A 524 13.87 20.07 15.81
C ILE A 524 14.83 21.27 15.75
N ILE A 525 14.28 22.49 15.65
CA ILE A 525 15.06 23.74 15.56
C ILE A 525 15.92 23.91 16.82
N GLU A 526 15.34 23.76 18.01
CA GLU A 526 16.07 23.87 19.28
C GLU A 526 17.22 22.84 19.40
N SER A 527 16.99 21.61 18.91
CA SER A 527 18.01 20.57 18.91
C SER A 527 19.22 20.96 18.04
N LEU A 528 18.95 21.49 16.84
CA LEU A 528 19.98 21.88 15.90
C LEU A 528 20.69 23.19 16.32
N GLU A 529 19.98 24.12 16.93
CA GLU A 529 20.58 25.33 17.49
C GLU A 529 21.62 25.03 18.58
N LYS A 530 21.36 24.05 19.43
CA LYS A 530 22.31 23.58 20.45
C LYS A 530 23.61 23.08 19.81
N MET A 531 23.53 22.62 18.57
CA MET A 531 24.66 22.19 17.76
C MET A 531 25.31 23.35 16.97
N LYS A 532 24.82 24.58 17.13
CA LYS A 532 25.29 25.80 16.41
C LYS A 532 24.84 25.89 14.96
N VAL A 533 23.92 25.06 14.50
CA VAL A 533 23.29 25.17 13.18
C VAL A 533 22.27 26.29 13.25
N ARG A 534 22.28 27.15 12.23
CA ARG A 534 21.36 28.30 12.15
C ARG A 534 20.25 28.04 11.15
N PHE A 535 19.20 28.80 11.24
CA PHE A 535 18.02 28.67 10.38
C PHE A 535 17.71 30.00 9.67
N ALA A 536 17.28 29.91 8.42
CA ALA A 536 16.72 31.01 7.67
C ALA A 536 15.29 30.70 7.27
N LEU A 537 14.42 31.70 7.32
CA LEU A 537 13.06 31.62 6.81
C LEU A 537 13.07 32.08 5.36
N ASP A 538 12.66 31.20 4.44
CA ASP A 538 12.68 31.45 3.01
C ASP A 538 11.28 31.82 2.46
N ASP A 539 11.22 32.51 1.33
CA ASP A 539 10.02 32.92 0.58
C ASP A 539 9.01 33.73 1.44
N PHE A 540 9.49 34.53 2.40
CA PHE A 540 8.61 35.24 3.32
C PHE A 540 7.71 36.24 2.59
N GLY A 541 6.42 36.22 2.91
CA GLY A 541 5.40 37.09 2.37
C GLY A 541 4.55 36.47 1.27
N THR A 542 4.85 35.23 0.86
CA THR A 542 4.07 34.53 -0.15
C THR A 542 2.97 33.64 0.47
N GLY A 543 2.99 33.46 1.79
CA GLY A 543 2.07 32.60 2.53
C GLY A 543 1.34 33.30 3.68
N TRP A 544 0.98 32.57 4.71
CA TRP A 544 0.19 33.04 5.87
C TRP A 544 0.96 32.86 7.19
N SER A 545 2.21 33.31 7.28
CA SER A 545 3.00 33.21 8.52
C SER A 545 2.33 33.97 9.65
N SER A 546 2.15 33.26 10.77
CA SER A 546 1.75 33.88 12.01
C SER A 546 2.96 34.60 12.64
N LEU A 547 2.81 35.86 12.99
CA LEU A 547 3.78 36.61 13.78
C LEU A 547 4.13 35.88 15.10
N TYR A 548 3.20 35.07 15.60
CA TYR A 548 3.42 34.22 16.77
C TYR A 548 4.53 33.20 16.51
N GLN A 549 4.51 32.56 15.35
CA GLN A 549 5.52 31.54 14.96
C GLN A 549 6.90 32.17 14.77
N LEU A 550 6.96 33.31 14.07
CA LEU A 550 8.20 34.09 13.87
C LEU A 550 8.85 34.45 15.22
N ASN A 551 8.05 34.82 16.20
CA ASN A 551 8.55 35.21 17.52
C ASN A 551 9.07 34.02 18.35
N HIS A 552 8.59 32.82 18.10
CA HIS A 552 8.94 31.64 18.90
C HIS A 552 10.00 30.74 18.25
N LEU A 553 10.06 30.73 16.91
CA LEU A 553 11.10 30.01 16.16
C LEU A 553 12.30 30.94 16.00
N LYS A 554 13.47 30.51 16.44
CA LYS A 554 14.69 31.33 16.43
C LYS A 554 15.37 31.29 15.06
N PHE A 555 14.84 32.04 14.12
CA PHE A 555 15.49 32.22 12.82
C PHE A 555 16.65 33.24 12.98
N SER A 556 17.77 32.94 12.35
CA SER A 556 18.91 33.88 12.28
C SER A 556 18.78 34.81 11.09
N LYS A 557 18.09 34.37 10.04
CA LYS A 557 17.91 35.14 8.80
C LYS A 557 16.49 35.05 8.28
N LEU A 558 16.06 36.09 7.55
CA LEU A 558 14.83 36.11 6.79
C LEU A 558 15.17 36.52 5.36
N LYS A 559 14.70 35.73 4.38
CA LYS A 559 14.97 35.99 2.95
C LYS A 559 13.73 36.61 2.32
N ILE A 560 13.95 37.73 1.62
CA ILE A 560 12.94 38.46 0.86
C ILE A 560 12.99 37.96 -0.58
N ASP A 561 11.90 37.35 -1.03
CA ASP A 561 11.78 36.76 -2.35
C ASP A 561 11.95 37.81 -3.46
N LYS A 562 12.54 37.39 -4.58
CA LYS A 562 12.78 38.19 -5.79
C LYS A 562 11.53 38.96 -6.25
N SER A 563 10.32 38.39 -6.12
CA SER A 563 9.09 39.06 -6.60
C SER A 563 8.83 40.42 -5.93
N PHE A 564 9.29 40.60 -4.69
CA PHE A 564 9.20 41.87 -3.98
C PHE A 564 10.28 42.84 -4.44
N VAL A 565 11.48 42.32 -4.75
CA VAL A 565 12.63 43.11 -5.19
C VAL A 565 12.45 43.63 -6.64
N ASP A 566 11.88 42.82 -7.52
CA ASP A 566 11.72 43.13 -8.95
C ASP A 566 10.93 44.43 -9.20
N ASN A 567 9.90 44.67 -8.41
CA ASN A 567 8.97 45.78 -8.64
C ASN A 567 9.16 46.98 -7.67
N MET A 568 10.11 46.92 -6.76
CA MET A 568 10.27 47.91 -5.69
C MET A 568 10.59 49.33 -6.23
N ASN A 569 11.31 49.41 -7.32
CA ASN A 569 11.68 50.71 -7.94
C ASN A 569 10.49 51.46 -8.56
N GLN A 570 9.41 50.71 -8.89
CA GLN A 570 8.23 51.28 -9.56
C GLN A 570 7.00 51.31 -8.63
N ASN A 571 7.09 50.65 -7.48
CA ASN A 571 5.96 50.47 -6.56
C ASN A 571 6.36 50.85 -5.13
N GLN A 572 6.00 52.08 -4.72
CA GLN A 572 6.30 52.61 -3.39
C GLN A 572 5.73 51.70 -2.26
N GLN A 573 4.61 51.03 -2.49
CA GLN A 573 4.03 50.14 -1.49
C GLN A 573 4.93 48.93 -1.22
N GLN A 574 5.62 48.40 -2.24
CA GLN A 574 6.58 47.33 -2.06
C GLN A 574 7.81 47.75 -1.27
N ALA A 575 8.33 48.97 -1.54
CA ALA A 575 9.43 49.54 -0.75
C ALA A 575 9.03 49.67 0.74
N ILE A 576 7.82 50.15 1.02
CA ILE A 576 7.27 50.27 2.38
C ILE A 576 7.14 48.87 3.01
N PHE A 577 6.66 47.89 2.26
CA PHE A 577 6.53 46.49 2.74
C PHE A 577 7.90 45.93 3.11
N ILE A 578 8.92 46.08 2.23
CA ILE A 578 10.29 45.60 2.51
C ILE A 578 10.84 46.32 3.76
N ALA A 579 10.68 47.63 3.87
CA ALA A 579 11.11 48.38 5.06
C ALA A 579 10.48 47.87 6.35
N SER A 580 9.19 47.49 6.29
CA SER A 580 8.46 46.95 7.43
C SER A 580 9.01 45.57 7.81
N ILE A 581 9.29 44.71 6.82
CA ILE A 581 9.91 43.39 7.03
C ILE A 581 11.28 43.52 7.67
N VAL A 582 12.13 44.43 7.13
CA VAL A 582 13.49 44.67 7.65
C VAL A 582 13.42 45.10 9.12
N ASN A 583 12.57 46.07 9.41
CA ASN A 583 12.40 46.57 10.80
C ASN A 583 11.92 45.46 11.74
N LEU A 584 10.90 44.71 11.35
CA LEU A 584 10.39 43.61 12.13
C LEU A 584 11.48 42.54 12.39
N SER A 585 12.21 42.15 11.34
CA SER A 585 13.28 41.16 11.41
C SER A 585 14.37 41.60 12.40
N HIS A 586 14.82 42.85 12.31
CA HIS A 586 15.83 43.41 13.23
C HIS A 586 15.33 43.43 14.67
N GLN A 587 14.07 43.76 14.92
CA GLN A 587 13.48 43.72 16.25
C GLN A 587 13.43 42.31 16.83
N LEU A 588 13.32 41.28 15.97
CA LEU A 588 13.34 39.87 16.36
C LEU A 588 14.77 39.28 16.39
N GLY A 589 15.80 40.10 16.08
CA GLY A 589 17.20 39.66 16.10
C GLY A 589 17.64 38.91 14.85
N MET A 590 16.88 39.01 13.76
CA MET A 590 17.18 38.35 12.48
C MET A 590 17.87 39.32 11.52
N GLN A 591 18.79 38.78 10.72
CA GLN A 591 19.34 39.48 9.55
C GLN A 591 18.41 39.30 8.35
N VAL A 592 18.41 40.24 7.44
CA VAL A 592 17.58 40.20 6.23
C VAL A 592 18.46 40.03 4.99
N VAL A 593 18.09 39.02 4.17
CA VAL A 593 18.71 38.73 2.88
C VAL A 593 17.71 39.13 1.79
N ALA A 594 18.14 39.95 0.83
CA ALA A 594 17.33 40.29 -0.35
C ALA A 594 17.82 39.47 -1.55
N GLU A 595 16.87 38.81 -2.21
CA GLU A 595 17.14 37.92 -3.35
C GLU A 595 16.81 38.58 -4.69
N GLY A 596 17.42 38.04 -5.75
CA GLY A 596 17.09 38.38 -7.14
C GLY A 596 17.52 39.77 -7.55
N ILE A 597 18.55 40.33 -6.92
CA ILE A 597 19.09 41.65 -7.30
C ILE A 597 19.77 41.54 -8.68
N GLU A 598 19.27 42.31 -9.64
CA GLU A 598 19.76 42.31 -11.01
C GLU A 598 20.30 43.72 -11.44
N GLN A 599 19.97 44.77 -10.69
CA GLN A 599 20.27 46.15 -11.05
C GLN A 599 20.86 46.88 -9.85
N LEU A 600 21.79 47.81 -10.14
CA LEU A 600 22.40 48.70 -9.13
C LEU A 600 21.35 49.52 -8.36
N ALA A 601 20.31 49.99 -9.02
CA ALA A 601 19.25 50.79 -8.38
C ALA A 601 18.51 49.99 -7.31
N GLN A 602 18.30 48.66 -7.53
CA GLN A 602 17.71 47.77 -6.53
C GLN A 602 18.63 47.66 -5.30
N LEU A 603 19.91 47.43 -5.54
CA LEU A 603 20.92 47.32 -4.46
C LEU A 603 20.95 48.58 -3.60
N GLU A 604 21.05 49.76 -4.22
CA GLU A 604 21.11 51.04 -3.53
C GLU A 604 19.87 51.26 -2.65
N GLN A 605 18.69 50.98 -3.18
CA GLN A 605 17.43 51.11 -2.44
C GLN A 605 17.36 50.11 -1.27
N LEU A 606 17.76 48.88 -1.48
CA LEU A 606 17.78 47.84 -0.43
C LEU A 606 18.77 48.23 0.70
N LYS A 607 19.92 48.79 0.33
CA LYS A 607 20.89 49.34 1.28
C LYS A 607 20.26 50.43 2.15
N GLN A 608 19.54 51.36 1.54
CA GLN A 608 18.84 52.43 2.25
C GLN A 608 17.75 51.90 3.18
N LEU A 609 17.08 50.81 2.79
CA LEU A 609 16.05 50.15 3.60
C LEU A 609 16.63 49.33 4.74
N GLY A 610 17.95 49.16 4.83
CA GLY A 610 18.62 48.54 5.94
C GLY A 610 18.78 46.98 5.79
N VAL A 611 18.68 46.48 4.57
CA VAL A 611 18.92 45.05 4.27
C VAL A 611 20.38 44.68 4.59
N ASP A 612 20.64 43.53 5.18
CA ASP A 612 21.95 43.12 5.69
C ASP A 612 22.76 42.34 4.66
N GLU A 613 22.12 41.51 3.84
CA GLU A 613 22.79 40.65 2.89
C GLU A 613 22.09 40.70 1.52
N PHE A 614 22.84 40.47 0.46
CA PHE A 614 22.44 40.74 -0.92
C PHE A 614 22.79 39.54 -1.82
N GLN A 615 21.79 39.01 -2.55
CA GLN A 615 21.96 37.90 -3.48
C GLN A 615 21.31 38.24 -4.83
N GLY A 616 22.01 37.99 -5.93
CA GLY A 616 21.41 38.18 -7.24
C GLY A 616 22.43 38.14 -8.38
N TYR A 617 21.90 38.16 -9.60
CA TYR A 617 22.72 38.11 -10.82
C TYR A 617 23.55 39.36 -11.03
N TYR A 618 23.24 40.41 -10.33
CA TYR A 618 24.07 41.64 -10.31
C TYR A 618 25.49 41.32 -9.82
N PHE A 619 25.62 40.38 -8.85
CA PHE A 619 26.92 39.98 -8.28
C PHE A 619 27.49 38.75 -8.97
N SER A 620 26.71 37.69 -9.02
CA SER A 620 27.11 36.44 -9.64
C SER A 620 25.91 35.54 -9.91
N ARG A 621 25.94 34.82 -11.00
CA ARG A 621 25.10 33.61 -11.19
C ARG A 621 25.63 32.51 -10.31
N PRO A 622 24.83 31.46 -10.08
CA PRO A 622 25.34 30.24 -9.38
C PRO A 622 26.58 29.68 -10.12
N ILE A 623 27.66 29.47 -9.39
CA ILE A 623 28.97 29.04 -9.90
C ILE A 623 29.39 27.71 -9.29
N THR A 624 30.40 27.06 -9.85
CA THR A 624 30.95 25.80 -9.34
C THR A 624 31.68 26.02 -8.01
N LYS A 625 31.92 24.91 -7.25
CA LYS A 625 32.64 24.98 -5.97
C LYS A 625 34.06 25.53 -6.11
N THR A 626 34.75 25.28 -7.24
CA THR A 626 36.08 25.80 -7.54
C THR A 626 36.06 27.29 -7.87
N GLU A 627 35.09 27.72 -8.68
CA GLU A 627 34.89 29.14 -8.97
C GLU A 627 34.53 29.93 -7.70
N PHE A 628 33.71 29.29 -6.79
CA PHE A 628 33.36 29.90 -5.51
C PHE A 628 34.61 30.04 -4.60
N ALA A 629 35.50 29.06 -4.59
CA ALA A 629 36.78 29.14 -3.87
C ALA A 629 37.59 30.34 -4.34
N THR A 630 37.72 30.51 -5.67
CA THR A 630 38.37 31.67 -6.27
C THR A 630 37.66 32.98 -5.89
N PHE A 631 36.33 32.98 -5.88
CA PHE A 631 35.51 34.13 -5.44
C PHE A 631 35.84 34.52 -3.98
N CYS A 632 35.98 33.52 -3.09
CA CYS A 632 36.38 33.72 -1.69
C CYS A 632 37.75 34.35 -1.58
N ASP A 633 38.74 33.84 -2.34
CA ASP A 633 40.09 34.38 -2.36
C ASP A 633 40.09 35.88 -2.77
N HIS A 634 39.33 36.22 -3.80
CA HIS A 634 39.20 37.62 -4.24
C HIS A 634 38.46 38.47 -3.20
N TYR A 635 37.36 37.97 -2.64
CA TYR A 635 36.53 38.71 -1.68
C TYR A 635 37.31 39.06 -0.39
N PHE A 636 38.11 38.12 0.12
CA PHE A 636 38.85 38.27 1.37
C PHE A 636 40.28 38.81 1.19
N SER A 637 40.73 39.03 -0.05
CA SER A 637 42.06 39.62 -0.30
C SER A 637 42.05 41.13 -0.06
N SER A 638 43.12 41.64 0.57
CA SER A 638 43.25 43.06 0.91
C SER A 638 43.39 44.03 -0.31
N GLU A 639 43.52 43.48 -1.53
CA GLU A 639 43.64 44.24 -2.76
C GLU A 639 42.31 44.62 -3.43
N ASN A 640 41.19 43.99 -3.02
CA ASN A 640 39.90 44.19 -3.69
C ASN A 640 38.86 44.79 -2.77
N THR A 641 39.06 46.08 -2.46
CA THR A 641 38.11 46.93 -1.76
C THR A 641 36.83 47.19 -2.58
N SER A 642 36.79 46.79 -3.88
CA SER A 642 35.73 47.26 -4.78
C SER A 642 34.35 46.61 -4.51
N LEU A 643 34.27 45.32 -4.22
CA LEU A 643 32.97 44.65 -3.96
C LEU A 643 32.46 44.94 -2.55
N SER A 644 33.34 44.85 -1.54
CA SER A 644 32.96 45.19 -0.16
C SER A 644 32.73 46.73 -0.01
N THR A 645 33.44 47.57 -0.76
CA THR A 645 33.22 49.02 -0.79
C THR A 645 31.89 49.37 -1.46
N GLN A 646 31.55 48.70 -2.59
CA GLN A 646 30.25 48.89 -3.25
C GLN A 646 29.05 48.54 -2.33
N ILE A 647 29.24 47.67 -1.37
CA ILE A 647 28.20 47.30 -0.43
C ILE A 647 28.13 48.29 0.75
N ASN A 648 29.28 48.87 1.15
CA ASN A 648 29.37 49.74 2.35
C ASN A 648 29.29 51.25 2.03
N GLU A 649 29.51 51.67 0.78
CA GLU A 649 29.24 53.02 0.28
C GLU A 649 27.79 53.18 -0.19
#